data_14384b8524bcc2b174bc943b385c6b0f
#
_entry.id   14384b8524bcc2b174bc943b385c6b0f
#
_cell.length_a   1.000
_cell.length_b   1.000
_cell.length_c   1.000
_cell.angle_alpha   90.00
_cell.angle_beta   90.00
_cell.angle_gamma   90.00
#
_symmetry.space_group_name_H-M   'P 1'
#
loop_
_entity.id
_entity.type
_entity.pdbx_description
1 polymer ?
#
loop_
_entity_poly.entity_id
_entity_poly.type
_entity_poly.pdbx_seq_one_letter_code
_entity_poly.pdbx_strand_id
1 'polypeptide(L)'
;VGLTAFRLFPVPSHAQSNSSWWFKNDQAMWELIGENILEEYIDDISNLIEVFASGPFPLYKGRTERISMSELHSYDPLEGLNSPAHTAPALYELKKIVQVIYEKDYRFAQPPKMPTLTATPADGKVILTWDNISDTRTRDPFLGNINDFEGYKLFRATDKYFADAEVITDGYGTPMFMKPIFQCDLKDGKFGFTDFGLVNGVGYNLGSDTGISHVFVDNNVMNGRTYYYGLVAYDYGAPHIGPGISPSENNLVVELDEAEEVRSIGKNVAIVTPFKPAAGYKQPDITIDESNLPGGGKIVPTILARSSIKKDHRYQVSFGIDTIASLPQYDYGFVYTTKSIAVTDLNDNLVVYQENPTKFVSTNLVKNDSLDYWSLNTKAPFSTDVFDGIQLNVDMPFDQGFYDYANSGWVQGSGMMRVVPTIRESSYLAWDYHIIFSSNASVYTTTTSIKTGIRDAVDNRIPTNEILLGQSFGFYVKNETLLKSDGSHVLMDMVVHDVNKNGVFDKSEDKIIVGGMRNDGKWAGTAFVIDFNLASTATYPKSDDIFRVKFSRPFWKDDYLKFTINSYDGIDADSLAKTMDNIRVVPNPYVATNVMETAVSNQFLNQRRSLMFTNVPAQALIKIFTISGVLVDEISINNSPEKGIVHWDMLTREGLEIAAGMYLFHIEALATGDQKIGKFAVIK
;
A
#
# COMPACT_ATOMS: atom_id res chain seq x y z
N VAL A 1 -40.76 25.36 -4.83
CA VAL A 1 -42.09 25.60 -4.30
C VAL A 1 -42.43 24.40 -3.40
N GLY A 2 -42.74 24.64 -2.12
CA GLY A 2 -43.12 23.60 -1.20
C GLY A 2 -44.58 23.16 -1.33
N LEU A 3 -45.01 22.21 -0.48
CA LEU A 3 -46.39 21.80 -0.35
C LEU A 3 -47.25 22.98 0.12
N THR A 4 -48.31 23.32 -0.63
CA THR A 4 -49.19 24.44 -0.30
C THR A 4 -50.57 23.99 0.12
N ALA A 5 -51.03 22.82 -0.32
CA ALA A 5 -52.27 22.22 0.15
C ALA A 5 -52.10 20.70 0.36
N PHE A 6 -52.71 20.18 1.37
CA PHE A 6 -52.85 18.74 1.67
C PHE A 6 -54.21 18.47 2.26
N ARG A 7 -55.02 17.63 1.61
CA ARG A 7 -56.37 17.33 2.00
C ARG A 7 -56.61 15.83 2.08
N LEU A 8 -57.34 15.40 3.07
CA LEU A 8 -57.71 14.01 3.31
C LEU A 8 -59.20 13.81 3.12
N PHE A 9 -59.60 12.83 2.33
CA PHE A 9 -61.00 12.52 2.09
C PHE A 9 -61.28 11.03 2.30
N PRO A 10 -62.34 10.65 3.09
CA PRO A 10 -62.76 9.28 3.17
C PRO A 10 -63.30 8.81 1.81
N VAL A 11 -62.89 7.62 1.39
CA VAL A 11 -63.45 6.98 0.18
C VAL A 11 -64.88 6.54 0.50
N PRO A 12 -65.89 7.00 -0.21
CA PRO A 12 -67.26 6.58 0.03
C PRO A 12 -67.35 5.06 -0.16
N SER A 13 -67.99 4.38 0.79
CA SER A 13 -68.12 2.91 0.84
C SER A 13 -68.90 2.34 -0.33
N HIS A 14 -69.53 3.14 -1.13
CA HIS A 14 -70.20 2.78 -2.39
C HIS A 14 -69.83 3.76 -3.44
N ALA A 15 -69.52 3.31 -4.65
CA ALA A 15 -69.34 4.09 -5.82
C ALA A 15 -70.65 4.85 -6.18
N GLN A 16 -71.01 5.80 -5.40
CA GLN A 16 -72.04 6.73 -5.80
C GLN A 16 -71.47 7.58 -6.91
N SER A 17 -71.92 7.28 -8.11
CA SER A 17 -71.57 7.96 -9.35
C SER A 17 -72.11 9.37 -9.40
N ASN A 18 -72.00 10.14 -8.32
CA ASN A 18 -72.46 11.52 -8.32
C ASN A 18 -71.44 12.38 -9.04
N SER A 19 -71.90 12.89 -10.14
CA SER A 19 -71.24 13.80 -11.08
C SER A 19 -70.75 15.12 -10.45
N SER A 20 -70.93 15.34 -9.21
CA SER A 20 -70.58 16.52 -8.45
C SER A 20 -69.29 16.35 -7.58
N TRP A 21 -68.68 15.20 -7.62
CA TRP A 21 -67.47 14.97 -6.81
C TRP A 21 -66.33 15.80 -7.35
N TRP A 22 -65.59 16.43 -6.45
CA TRP A 22 -64.53 17.38 -6.76
C TRP A 22 -63.46 16.84 -7.69
N PHE A 23 -63.10 15.57 -7.63
CA PHE A 23 -62.09 14.98 -8.52
C PHE A 23 -62.56 14.74 -9.99
N LYS A 24 -63.84 14.93 -10.28
CA LYS A 24 -64.43 14.94 -11.63
C LYS A 24 -64.82 16.34 -12.07
N ASN A 25 -64.51 17.34 -11.30
CA ASN A 25 -64.82 18.72 -11.57
C ASN A 25 -63.62 19.60 -11.33
N ASP A 26 -62.96 20.00 -12.40
CA ASP A 26 -61.71 20.74 -12.37
C ASP A 26 -61.83 22.08 -11.61
N GLN A 27 -62.99 22.73 -11.71
CA GLN A 27 -63.21 23.97 -10.99
C GLN A 27 -63.27 23.75 -9.47
N ALA A 28 -64.01 22.75 -9.01
CA ALA A 28 -64.10 22.39 -7.59
C ALA A 28 -62.75 21.90 -7.04
N MET A 29 -61.98 21.17 -7.85
CA MET A 29 -60.61 20.76 -7.49
C MET A 29 -59.71 21.98 -7.31
N TRP A 30 -59.75 22.90 -8.26
CA TRP A 30 -58.97 24.13 -8.19
C TRP A 30 -59.30 24.98 -6.95
N GLU A 31 -60.59 25.17 -6.67
CA GLU A 31 -61.02 25.89 -5.48
C GLU A 31 -60.53 25.23 -4.18
N LEU A 32 -60.61 23.90 -4.10
CA LEU A 32 -60.20 23.11 -2.93
C LEU A 32 -58.69 23.23 -2.66
N ILE A 33 -57.84 23.09 -3.66
CA ILE A 33 -56.40 23.23 -3.50
C ILE A 33 -55.99 24.69 -3.30
N GLY A 34 -56.77 25.64 -3.81
CA GLY A 34 -56.56 27.08 -3.67
C GLY A 34 -56.80 27.61 -2.25
N GLU A 35 -57.49 26.85 -1.40
CA GLU A 35 -57.70 27.20 0.04
C GLU A 35 -56.43 27.17 0.85
N ASN A 36 -55.34 26.53 0.34
CA ASN A 36 -54.05 26.41 1.02
C ASN A 36 -54.12 25.79 2.41
N ILE A 37 -55.00 24.80 2.60
CA ILE A 37 -55.15 24.06 3.85
C ILE A 37 -54.22 22.86 3.88
N LEU A 38 -53.51 22.69 4.95
CA LEU A 38 -52.73 21.50 5.25
C LEU A 38 -53.43 20.71 6.37
N GLU A 39 -54.10 19.63 5.97
CA GLU A 39 -54.74 18.69 6.96
C GLU A 39 -53.73 17.69 7.43
N GLU A 40 -53.43 17.71 8.71
CA GLU A 40 -52.44 16.76 9.27
C GLU A 40 -53.11 15.49 9.81
N TYR A 41 -54.41 15.53 10.09
CA TYR A 41 -55.13 14.41 10.69
C TYR A 41 -56.64 14.50 10.39
N ILE A 42 -57.25 13.33 10.17
CA ILE A 42 -58.71 13.17 10.15
C ILE A 42 -59.11 12.03 11.07
N ASP A 43 -60.06 12.28 11.99
CA ASP A 43 -60.56 11.33 12.98
C ASP A 43 -61.61 10.38 12.34
N ASP A 44 -61.19 9.63 11.33
CA ASP A 44 -62.03 8.65 10.65
C ASP A 44 -61.17 7.42 10.24
N ILE A 45 -61.63 6.24 10.67
CA ILE A 45 -61.00 4.97 10.27
C ILE A 45 -61.64 4.48 8.98
N SER A 46 -61.19 4.99 7.87
CA SER A 46 -61.66 4.60 6.54
C SER A 46 -60.50 4.60 5.51
N ASN A 47 -60.77 4.07 4.34
CA ASN A 47 -59.87 4.29 3.22
C ASN A 47 -59.85 5.77 2.84
N LEU A 48 -58.68 6.39 2.84
CA LEU A 48 -58.52 7.79 2.54
C LEU A 48 -57.99 8.02 1.13
N ILE A 49 -58.42 9.12 0.51
CA ILE A 49 -57.83 9.71 -0.67
C ILE A 49 -57.04 10.93 -0.21
N GLU A 50 -55.81 10.99 -0.58
CA GLU A 50 -54.91 12.12 -0.35
C GLU A 50 -54.84 13.00 -1.60
N VAL A 51 -55.07 14.31 -1.40
CA VAL A 51 -54.88 15.31 -2.45
C VAL A 51 -53.90 16.34 -1.95
N PHE A 52 -52.85 16.51 -2.69
CA PHE A 52 -51.81 17.49 -2.35
C PHE A 52 -51.48 18.38 -3.53
N ALA A 53 -51.10 19.62 -3.25
CA ALA A 53 -50.71 20.60 -4.27
C ALA A 53 -49.50 21.42 -3.85
N SER A 54 -48.77 21.85 -4.84
CA SER A 54 -47.62 22.74 -4.73
C SER A 54 -47.82 23.92 -5.67
N GLY A 55 -47.81 25.12 -5.17
CA GLY A 55 -48.06 26.33 -5.95
C GLY A 55 -49.21 27.18 -5.43
N PRO A 56 -49.77 28.13 -6.24
CA PRO A 56 -49.41 28.37 -7.64
C PRO A 56 -48.04 29.01 -7.85
N PHE A 57 -47.38 28.67 -8.94
CA PHE A 57 -46.09 29.25 -9.33
C PHE A 57 -46.14 29.69 -10.81
N PRO A 58 -45.42 30.75 -11.22
CA PRO A 58 -45.45 31.22 -12.61
C PRO A 58 -44.61 30.30 -13.51
N LEU A 59 -45.23 29.77 -14.55
CA LEU A 59 -44.56 29.03 -15.61
C LEU A 59 -44.53 29.86 -16.90
N TYR A 60 -43.39 30.50 -17.18
CA TYR A 60 -43.22 31.34 -18.35
C TYR A 60 -42.97 30.50 -19.60
N LYS A 61 -43.39 31.03 -20.77
CA LYS A 61 -43.17 30.38 -22.05
C LYS A 61 -41.68 30.02 -22.28
N GLY A 62 -41.43 28.75 -22.58
CA GLY A 62 -40.08 28.22 -22.79
C GLY A 62 -39.30 27.88 -21.51
N ARG A 63 -39.91 28.03 -20.36
CA ARG A 63 -39.38 27.54 -19.08
C ARG A 63 -39.94 26.16 -18.76
N THR A 64 -39.10 25.33 -18.14
CA THR A 64 -39.47 24.03 -17.59
C THR A 64 -39.19 24.04 -16.10
N GLU A 65 -40.16 23.60 -15.32
CA GLU A 65 -39.97 23.37 -13.87
C GLU A 65 -39.98 21.89 -13.59
N ARG A 66 -39.11 21.47 -12.65
CA ARG A 66 -38.98 20.09 -12.23
C ARG A 66 -39.64 19.91 -10.87
N ILE A 67 -40.57 18.99 -10.81
CA ILE A 67 -41.19 18.58 -9.55
C ILE A 67 -40.72 17.18 -9.22
N SER A 68 -40.28 16.96 -7.98
CA SER A 68 -39.86 15.69 -7.49
C SER A 68 -40.69 15.25 -6.30
N MET A 69 -41.01 13.99 -6.28
CA MET A 69 -41.80 13.37 -5.22
C MET A 69 -41.12 12.09 -4.78
N SER A 70 -41.18 11.79 -3.49
CA SER A 70 -40.67 10.54 -2.92
C SER A 70 -41.79 9.83 -2.16
N GLU A 71 -41.83 8.51 -2.27
CA GLU A 71 -42.66 7.64 -1.46
C GLU A 71 -41.75 6.96 -0.43
N LEU A 72 -42.09 7.11 0.86
CA LEU A 72 -41.27 6.61 1.96
C LEU A 72 -42.08 5.64 2.80
N HIS A 73 -41.46 4.53 3.18
CA HIS A 73 -42.03 3.51 4.05
C HIS A 73 -41.12 3.28 5.25
N SER A 74 -41.72 3.12 6.43
CA SER A 74 -41.01 2.83 7.68
C SER A 74 -41.70 1.78 8.51
N TYR A 75 -41.01 1.19 9.48
CA TYR A 75 -41.54 0.25 10.45
C TYR A 75 -41.75 0.95 11.82
N ASP A 76 -42.52 2.03 11.82
CA ASP A 76 -42.88 2.69 13.06
C ASP A 76 -43.95 1.90 13.83
N PRO A 77 -43.98 1.97 15.18
CA PRO A 77 -45.00 1.31 15.97
C PRO A 77 -46.40 1.78 15.61
N LEU A 78 -47.37 0.86 15.54
CA LEU A 78 -48.74 1.16 15.21
C LEU A 78 -49.58 1.57 16.46
N GLU A 79 -49.01 1.58 17.65
CA GLU A 79 -49.66 2.00 18.86
C GLU A 79 -50.04 3.50 18.80
N GLY A 80 -51.28 3.80 19.11
CA GLY A 80 -51.78 5.18 19.05
C GLY A 80 -52.03 5.71 17.63
N LEU A 81 -52.08 4.84 16.62
CA LEU A 81 -52.25 5.22 15.19
C LEU A 81 -53.46 6.14 14.95
N ASN A 82 -54.55 5.98 15.73
CA ASN A 82 -55.77 6.79 15.61
C ASN A 82 -55.74 8.07 16.47
N SER A 83 -54.59 8.50 16.90
CA SER A 83 -54.41 9.68 17.72
C SER A 83 -53.68 10.78 16.94
N PRO A 84 -54.11 12.04 17.04
CA PRO A 84 -53.36 13.16 16.46
C PRO A 84 -51.97 13.34 17.11
N ALA A 85 -51.70 12.65 18.23
CA ALA A 85 -50.40 12.62 18.90
C ALA A 85 -49.50 11.49 18.41
N HIS A 86 -49.94 10.66 17.44
CA HIS A 86 -49.09 9.60 16.86
C HIS A 86 -47.89 10.21 16.18
N THR A 87 -46.72 9.61 16.40
CA THR A 87 -45.46 10.02 15.80
C THR A 87 -44.83 8.84 15.05
N ALA A 88 -44.18 9.15 13.93
CA ALA A 88 -43.46 8.17 13.11
C ALA A 88 -41.96 8.55 13.02
N PRO A 89 -41.18 8.35 14.07
CA PRO A 89 -39.79 8.82 14.13
C PRO A 89 -38.92 8.22 13.02
N ALA A 90 -39.08 6.94 12.69
CA ALA A 90 -38.32 6.30 11.63
C ALA A 90 -38.61 6.90 10.23
N LEU A 91 -39.90 7.24 9.98
CA LEU A 91 -40.31 7.93 8.76
C LEU A 91 -39.71 9.33 8.66
N TYR A 92 -39.64 10.07 9.76
CA TYR A 92 -39.01 11.39 9.80
C TYR A 92 -37.49 11.33 9.56
N GLU A 93 -36.84 10.32 10.04
CA GLU A 93 -35.40 10.11 9.74
C GLU A 93 -35.18 9.81 8.24
N LEU A 94 -36.00 8.95 7.63
CA LEU A 94 -35.96 8.71 6.19
C LEU A 94 -36.20 10.00 5.41
N LYS A 95 -37.20 10.82 5.83
CA LYS A 95 -37.47 12.13 5.21
C LYS A 95 -36.24 13.04 5.21
N LYS A 96 -35.49 13.11 6.33
CA LYS A 96 -34.26 13.91 6.39
C LYS A 96 -33.21 13.47 5.36
N ILE A 97 -33.01 12.15 5.21
CA ILE A 97 -32.11 11.59 4.19
C ILE A 97 -32.55 11.99 2.79
N VAL A 98 -33.82 11.78 2.45
CA VAL A 98 -34.36 12.13 1.14
C VAL A 98 -34.28 13.63 0.85
N GLN A 99 -34.50 14.46 1.87
CA GLN A 99 -34.33 15.92 1.73
C GLN A 99 -32.90 16.29 1.36
N VAL A 100 -31.91 15.68 1.96
CA VAL A 100 -30.49 15.90 1.63
C VAL A 100 -30.19 15.42 0.20
N ILE A 101 -30.71 14.27 -0.21
CA ILE A 101 -30.56 13.78 -1.59
C ILE A 101 -31.12 14.79 -2.60
N TYR A 102 -32.29 15.34 -2.33
CA TYR A 102 -32.90 16.39 -3.15
C TYR A 102 -32.04 17.66 -3.21
N GLU A 103 -31.58 18.15 -2.07
CA GLU A 103 -30.72 19.34 -1.94
C GLU A 103 -29.36 19.17 -2.65
N LYS A 104 -28.89 17.94 -2.76
CA LYS A 104 -27.67 17.57 -3.50
C LYS A 104 -27.93 17.22 -4.97
N ASP A 105 -29.08 17.62 -5.52
CA ASP A 105 -29.47 17.40 -6.93
C ASP A 105 -29.45 15.92 -7.33
N TYR A 106 -30.01 15.06 -6.44
CA TYR A 106 -30.09 13.59 -6.60
C TYR A 106 -28.74 12.88 -6.72
N ARG A 107 -27.71 13.44 -6.14
CA ARG A 107 -26.41 12.77 -6.01
C ARG A 107 -26.45 11.88 -4.78
N PHE A 108 -26.31 10.59 -4.99
CA PHE A 108 -26.23 9.61 -3.90
C PHE A 108 -24.78 9.46 -3.47
N ALA A 109 -24.57 9.13 -2.19
CA ALA A 109 -23.28 8.65 -1.71
C ALA A 109 -22.84 7.44 -2.54
N GLN A 110 -21.61 7.44 -2.98
CA GLN A 110 -21.06 6.41 -3.85
C GLN A 110 -19.85 5.78 -3.18
N PRO A 111 -19.70 4.45 -3.27
CA PRO A 111 -18.49 3.81 -2.78
C PRO A 111 -17.27 4.36 -3.53
N PRO A 112 -16.07 4.24 -2.94
CA PRO A 112 -14.83 4.65 -3.59
C PRO A 112 -14.67 4.04 -4.97
N LYS A 113 -13.84 4.65 -5.81
CA LYS A 113 -13.52 4.05 -7.11
C LYS A 113 -13.00 2.63 -6.91
N MET A 114 -13.58 1.70 -7.65
CA MET A 114 -13.24 0.29 -7.55
C MET A 114 -11.77 0.06 -7.93
N PRO A 115 -10.97 -0.62 -7.08
CA PRO A 115 -9.57 -0.95 -7.39
C PRO A 115 -9.47 -2.09 -8.40
N THR A 116 -8.29 -2.25 -9.01
CA THR A 116 -7.98 -3.42 -9.85
C THR A 116 -7.09 -4.36 -9.06
N LEU A 117 -7.59 -5.56 -8.78
CA LEU A 117 -6.86 -6.59 -8.04
C LEU A 117 -6.09 -7.51 -8.99
N THR A 118 -4.82 -7.74 -8.68
CA THR A 118 -3.96 -8.72 -9.37
C THR A 118 -3.49 -9.78 -8.38
N ALA A 119 -3.65 -11.05 -8.72
CA ALA A 119 -3.17 -12.17 -7.92
C ALA A 119 -2.06 -12.91 -8.67
N THR A 120 -0.87 -12.98 -8.06
CA THR A 120 0.28 -13.70 -8.59
C THR A 120 0.48 -14.99 -7.81
N PRO A 121 0.38 -16.16 -8.46
CA PRO A 121 0.61 -17.45 -7.81
C PRO A 121 2.10 -17.66 -7.53
N ALA A 122 2.40 -18.29 -6.38
CA ALA A 122 3.73 -18.76 -6.03
C ALA A 122 3.67 -20.07 -5.23
N ASP A 123 4.82 -20.66 -4.89
CA ASP A 123 4.89 -21.89 -4.10
C ASP A 123 4.39 -21.65 -2.67
N GLY A 124 3.26 -22.26 -2.35
CA GLY A 124 2.61 -22.15 -1.03
C GLY A 124 2.12 -20.77 -0.64
N LYS A 125 2.02 -19.84 -1.59
CA LYS A 125 1.53 -18.48 -1.34
C LYS A 125 0.90 -17.83 -2.56
N VAL A 126 0.10 -16.81 -2.31
CA VAL A 126 -0.44 -15.90 -3.33
C VAL A 126 -0.04 -14.48 -2.98
N ILE A 127 0.51 -13.76 -3.95
CA ILE A 127 0.85 -12.35 -3.80
C ILE A 127 -0.27 -11.54 -4.46
N LEU A 128 -0.93 -10.71 -3.68
CA LEU A 128 -2.06 -9.87 -4.08
C LEU A 128 -1.58 -8.43 -4.11
N THR A 129 -1.81 -7.78 -5.25
CA THR A 129 -1.46 -6.37 -5.45
C THR A 129 -2.62 -5.64 -6.09
N TRP A 130 -2.77 -4.34 -5.82
CA TRP A 130 -3.82 -3.54 -6.41
C TRP A 130 -3.36 -2.11 -6.65
N ASP A 131 -4.08 -1.41 -7.52
CA ASP A 131 -3.81 -0.02 -7.86
C ASP A 131 -4.30 0.94 -6.75
N ASN A 132 -3.80 2.16 -6.76
CA ASN A 132 -4.13 3.21 -5.81
C ASN A 132 -5.28 4.12 -6.28
N ILE A 133 -6.11 3.66 -7.21
CA ILE A 133 -7.16 4.51 -7.79
C ILE A 133 -8.22 4.90 -6.76
N SER A 134 -8.50 4.02 -5.78
CA SER A 134 -9.52 4.25 -4.76
C SER A 134 -9.10 5.35 -3.78
N ASP A 135 -7.89 5.27 -3.25
CA ASP A 135 -7.38 6.22 -2.24
C ASP A 135 -6.97 7.57 -2.85
N THR A 136 -6.50 7.60 -4.12
CA THR A 136 -6.02 8.83 -4.74
C THR A 136 -7.06 9.56 -5.58
N ARG A 137 -7.98 8.85 -6.24
CA ARG A 137 -8.88 9.40 -7.28
C ARG A 137 -10.37 9.32 -6.96
N THR A 138 -10.74 8.83 -5.80
CA THR A 138 -12.14 8.88 -5.35
C THR A 138 -12.57 10.33 -5.19
N ARG A 139 -13.80 10.62 -5.61
CA ARG A 139 -14.46 11.91 -5.41
C ARG A 139 -15.94 11.63 -5.28
N ASP A 140 -16.50 11.80 -4.09
CA ASP A 140 -17.94 11.61 -3.87
C ASP A 140 -18.72 12.88 -4.26
N PRO A 141 -19.57 12.81 -5.30
CA PRO A 141 -20.40 13.93 -5.70
C PRO A 141 -21.42 14.36 -4.62
N PHE A 142 -21.88 13.43 -3.80
CA PHE A 142 -22.81 13.68 -2.70
C PHE A 142 -22.18 14.56 -1.61
N LEU A 143 -20.94 14.35 -1.29
CA LEU A 143 -20.16 15.11 -0.31
C LEU A 143 -19.46 16.34 -0.91
N GLY A 144 -19.79 16.73 -2.14
CA GLY A 144 -19.19 17.90 -2.78
C GLY A 144 -17.87 17.63 -3.48
N ASN A 145 -17.69 16.44 -4.04
CA ASN A 145 -16.49 15.98 -4.73
C ASN A 145 -15.23 15.90 -3.83
N ILE A 146 -15.40 15.65 -2.55
CA ILE A 146 -14.28 15.33 -1.66
C ILE A 146 -13.86 13.87 -1.82
N ASN A 147 -12.65 13.56 -1.40
CA ASN A 147 -12.22 12.19 -1.25
C ASN A 147 -12.58 11.73 0.18
N ASP A 148 -13.48 10.79 0.30
CA ASP A 148 -13.98 10.20 1.53
C ASP A 148 -13.56 8.73 1.69
N PHE A 149 -12.66 8.26 0.82
CA PHE A 149 -12.05 6.93 0.94
C PHE A 149 -11.47 6.75 2.34
N GLU A 150 -11.68 5.56 2.91
CA GLU A 150 -11.19 5.21 4.24
C GLU A 150 -10.25 4.01 4.23
N GLY A 151 -10.54 2.97 3.44
CA GLY A 151 -9.68 1.79 3.46
C GLY A 151 -10.04 0.70 2.49
N TYR A 152 -9.33 -0.42 2.64
CA TYR A 152 -9.50 -1.65 1.85
C TYR A 152 -9.77 -2.85 2.74
N LYS A 153 -10.62 -3.77 2.26
CA LYS A 153 -10.84 -5.11 2.83
C LYS A 153 -10.61 -6.15 1.76
N LEU A 154 -9.85 -7.18 2.09
CA LEU A 154 -9.56 -8.31 1.22
C LEU A 154 -10.22 -9.57 1.76
N PHE A 155 -10.98 -10.24 0.92
CA PHE A 155 -11.66 -11.50 1.22
C PHE A 155 -11.05 -12.64 0.43
N ARG A 156 -11.11 -13.85 0.98
CA ARG A 156 -10.69 -15.08 0.32
C ARG A 156 -11.78 -16.13 0.45
N ALA A 157 -12.05 -16.84 -0.64
CA ALA A 157 -12.91 -18.00 -0.68
C ALA A 157 -12.28 -19.12 -1.51
N THR A 158 -12.76 -20.34 -1.35
CA THR A 158 -12.48 -21.47 -2.23
C THR A 158 -13.71 -21.84 -3.07
N ASP A 159 -14.78 -21.13 -2.85
CA ASP A 159 -16.03 -21.20 -3.60
C ASP A 159 -16.25 -19.90 -4.39
N LYS A 160 -16.73 -20.05 -5.63
CA LYS A 160 -16.98 -18.98 -6.59
C LYS A 160 -18.08 -17.98 -6.17
N TYR A 161 -18.94 -18.37 -5.23
CA TYR A 161 -19.96 -17.52 -4.65
C TYR A 161 -19.52 -16.80 -3.37
N PHE A 162 -18.29 -17.02 -2.94
CA PHE A 162 -17.78 -16.58 -1.63
C PHE A 162 -18.59 -17.15 -0.45
N ALA A 163 -19.28 -18.27 -0.64
CA ALA A 163 -20.14 -18.87 0.39
C ALA A 163 -19.36 -19.48 1.57
N ASP A 164 -18.10 -19.84 1.36
CA ASP A 164 -17.18 -20.34 2.38
C ASP A 164 -16.27 -19.24 2.96
N ALA A 165 -16.45 -17.97 2.56
CA ALA A 165 -15.80 -16.87 3.24
C ALA A 165 -16.28 -16.79 4.69
N GLU A 166 -15.34 -16.54 5.62
CA GLU A 166 -15.72 -16.36 7.03
C GLU A 166 -16.72 -15.20 7.17
N VAL A 167 -17.74 -15.38 7.99
CA VAL A 167 -18.84 -14.41 8.19
C VAL A 167 -18.83 -13.90 9.63
N ILE A 168 -19.14 -12.62 9.79
CA ILE A 168 -19.44 -12.00 11.08
C ILE A 168 -20.95 -12.01 11.23
N THR A 169 -21.44 -12.64 12.30
CA THR A 169 -22.87 -12.72 12.59
C THR A 169 -23.29 -11.69 13.64
N ASP A 170 -24.57 -11.32 13.62
CA ASP A 170 -25.19 -10.58 14.73
C ASP A 170 -25.36 -11.48 15.99
N GLY A 171 -25.89 -10.92 17.06
CA GLY A 171 -26.13 -11.65 18.31
C GLY A 171 -27.13 -12.82 18.20
N TYR A 172 -27.83 -12.94 17.08
CA TYR A 172 -28.79 -14.01 16.79
C TYR A 172 -28.25 -15.03 15.78
N GLY A 173 -27.00 -14.87 15.31
CA GLY A 173 -26.37 -15.77 14.36
C GLY A 173 -26.67 -15.44 12.90
N THR A 174 -27.33 -14.31 12.59
CA THR A 174 -27.59 -13.87 11.22
C THR A 174 -26.30 -13.35 10.58
N PRO A 175 -25.89 -13.84 9.38
CA PRO A 175 -24.74 -13.30 8.67
C PRO A 175 -24.93 -11.83 8.34
N MET A 176 -23.99 -10.98 8.78
CA MET A 176 -24.03 -9.53 8.56
C MET A 176 -22.96 -9.06 7.59
N PHE A 177 -21.72 -9.48 7.80
CA PHE A 177 -20.57 -9.07 7.00
C PHE A 177 -19.64 -10.24 6.76
N MET A 178 -18.93 -10.25 5.64
CA MET A 178 -17.80 -11.14 5.44
C MET A 178 -16.62 -10.67 6.29
N LYS A 179 -15.88 -11.61 6.88
CA LYS A 179 -14.68 -11.33 7.63
C LYS A 179 -13.50 -11.22 6.67
N PRO A 180 -12.81 -10.08 6.60
CA PRO A 180 -11.65 -9.94 5.73
C PRO A 180 -10.46 -10.75 6.27
N ILE A 181 -9.65 -11.31 5.36
CA ILE A 181 -8.34 -11.89 5.69
C ILE A 181 -7.27 -10.81 5.87
N PHE A 182 -7.49 -9.63 5.32
CA PHE A 182 -6.66 -8.44 5.46
C PHE A 182 -7.53 -7.19 5.37
N GLN A 183 -7.22 -6.21 6.21
CA GLN A 183 -7.83 -4.88 6.19
C GLN A 183 -6.75 -3.84 6.45
N CYS A 184 -6.80 -2.73 5.73
CA CYS A 184 -5.99 -1.55 5.99
C CYS A 184 -6.83 -0.29 5.77
N ASP A 185 -6.57 0.73 6.57
CA ASP A 185 -7.33 1.97 6.67
C ASP A 185 -6.39 3.17 6.75
N LEU A 186 -6.91 4.36 6.46
CA LEU A 186 -6.14 5.60 6.58
C LEU A 186 -5.63 5.78 8.02
N LYS A 187 -4.47 6.43 8.12
CA LYS A 187 -3.90 6.80 9.42
C LYS A 187 -4.33 8.22 9.78
N ASP A 188 -5.61 8.39 10.10
CA ASP A 188 -6.23 9.69 10.31
C ASP A 188 -7.03 9.79 11.65
N GLY A 189 -6.91 8.76 12.49
CA GLY A 189 -7.56 8.70 13.81
C GLY A 189 -9.01 8.20 13.78
N LYS A 190 -9.51 7.73 12.64
CA LYS A 190 -10.82 7.10 12.51
C LYS A 190 -10.63 5.58 12.48
N PHE A 191 -11.14 4.88 13.47
CA PHE A 191 -10.97 3.43 13.59
C PHE A 191 -12.10 2.80 14.41
N GLY A 192 -12.19 1.48 14.39
CA GLY A 192 -13.19 0.74 15.14
C GLY A 192 -14.55 0.70 14.44
N PHE A 193 -15.60 0.49 15.20
CA PHE A 193 -16.97 0.44 14.68
C PHE A 193 -17.60 1.82 14.68
N THR A 194 -18.33 2.15 13.61
CA THR A 194 -19.09 3.40 13.55
C THR A 194 -20.23 3.38 14.56
N ASP A 195 -20.51 4.54 15.15
CA ASP A 195 -21.67 4.79 16.02
C ASP A 195 -22.84 5.48 15.29
N PHE A 196 -22.72 5.62 13.97
CA PHE A 196 -23.71 6.20 13.07
C PHE A 196 -23.98 5.26 11.88
N GLY A 197 -25.10 5.48 11.21
CA GLY A 197 -25.48 4.71 10.02
C GLY A 197 -25.58 3.20 10.30
N LEU A 198 -26.12 2.83 11.48
CA LEU A 198 -26.17 1.44 11.91
C LEU A 198 -27.09 0.62 11.02
N VAL A 199 -26.64 -0.54 10.58
CA VAL A 199 -27.44 -1.53 9.86
C VAL A 199 -27.85 -2.62 10.85
N ASN A 200 -29.15 -2.76 11.10
CA ASN A 200 -29.69 -3.67 12.12
C ASN A 200 -29.02 -3.52 13.51
N GLY A 201 -28.64 -2.29 13.87
CA GLY A 201 -27.98 -1.98 15.13
C GLY A 201 -26.47 -2.30 15.17
N VAL A 202 -25.88 -2.73 14.05
CA VAL A 202 -24.45 -3.03 13.95
C VAL A 202 -23.73 -1.92 13.19
N GLY A 203 -22.65 -1.37 13.79
CA GLY A 203 -21.78 -0.39 13.16
C GLY A 203 -20.84 -1.04 12.13
N TYR A 204 -20.43 -0.24 11.15
CA TYR A 204 -19.43 -0.66 10.17
C TYR A 204 -18.03 -0.62 10.78
N ASN A 205 -17.19 -1.64 10.52
CA ASN A 205 -15.81 -1.69 10.99
C ASN A 205 -14.90 -0.92 10.04
N LEU A 206 -14.36 0.21 10.50
CA LEU A 206 -13.45 1.08 9.76
C LEU A 206 -12.00 0.58 9.74
N GLY A 207 -11.60 -0.28 10.69
CA GLY A 207 -10.22 -0.78 10.80
C GLY A 207 -9.54 -0.40 12.11
N SER A 208 -8.23 -0.23 12.09
CA SER A 208 -7.39 -0.03 13.28
C SER A 208 -6.34 1.06 13.10
N ASP A 209 -6.58 2.03 12.22
CA ASP A 209 -5.65 3.15 11.92
C ASP A 209 -4.27 2.66 11.46
N THR A 210 -4.27 1.64 10.58
CA THR A 210 -3.07 0.90 10.18
C THR A 210 -2.23 1.62 9.14
N GLY A 211 -2.87 2.43 8.31
CA GLY A 211 -2.36 3.04 7.09
C GLY A 211 -2.55 2.13 5.86
N ILE A 212 -2.56 2.74 4.68
CA ILE A 212 -2.85 2.07 3.41
C ILE A 212 -1.66 1.23 2.95
N SER A 213 -1.97 0.04 2.43
CA SER A 213 -1.07 -0.85 1.70
C SER A 213 -1.75 -1.29 0.41
N HIS A 214 -0.98 -1.49 -0.66
CA HIS A 214 -1.47 -2.01 -1.94
C HIS A 214 -0.90 -3.40 -2.25
N VAL A 215 -0.44 -4.10 -1.23
CA VAL A 215 0.09 -5.46 -1.32
C VAL A 215 -0.28 -6.28 -0.09
N PHE A 216 -0.63 -7.54 -0.33
CA PHE A 216 -0.79 -8.55 0.71
C PHE A 216 -0.26 -9.90 0.22
N VAL A 217 0.45 -10.62 1.09
CA VAL A 217 0.95 -11.97 0.79
C VAL A 217 0.19 -12.98 1.63
N ASP A 218 -0.66 -13.75 0.96
CA ASP A 218 -1.38 -14.86 1.61
C ASP A 218 -0.51 -16.11 1.61
N ASN A 219 0.00 -16.47 2.78
CA ASN A 219 0.80 -17.68 3.01
C ASN A 219 -0.05 -18.88 3.49
N ASN A 220 -1.35 -18.69 3.67
CA ASN A 220 -2.25 -19.73 4.15
C ASN A 220 -3.05 -20.36 3.00
N VAL A 221 -2.34 -20.84 1.99
CA VAL A 221 -2.89 -21.46 0.78
C VAL A 221 -2.20 -22.77 0.45
N MET A 222 -2.90 -23.63 -0.29
CA MET A 222 -2.39 -24.93 -0.74
C MET A 222 -2.15 -24.91 -2.24
N ASN A 223 -1.00 -25.40 -2.69
CA ASN A 223 -0.73 -25.58 -4.11
C ASN A 223 -1.77 -26.49 -4.78
N GLY A 224 -2.19 -26.11 -5.96
CA GLY A 224 -3.16 -26.84 -6.76
C GLY A 224 -4.62 -26.55 -6.44
N ARG A 225 -4.92 -25.89 -5.32
CA ARG A 225 -6.27 -25.47 -4.98
C ARG A 225 -6.56 -24.08 -5.56
N THR A 226 -7.71 -23.92 -6.16
CA THR A 226 -8.16 -22.62 -6.69
C THR A 226 -8.74 -21.76 -5.55
N TYR A 227 -8.35 -20.50 -5.52
CA TYR A 227 -8.83 -19.50 -4.59
C TYR A 227 -9.44 -18.31 -5.33
N TYR A 228 -10.48 -17.76 -4.74
CA TYR A 228 -11.17 -16.55 -5.19
C TYR A 228 -10.86 -15.45 -4.19
N TYR A 229 -10.31 -14.35 -4.67
CA TYR A 229 -10.03 -13.17 -3.86
C TYR A 229 -10.91 -12.02 -4.32
N GLY A 230 -11.48 -11.31 -3.36
CA GLY A 230 -12.27 -10.12 -3.59
C GLY A 230 -11.71 -8.96 -2.76
N LEU A 231 -11.43 -7.86 -3.41
CA LEU A 231 -10.96 -6.63 -2.78
C LEU A 231 -12.06 -5.56 -2.84
N VAL A 232 -12.41 -4.99 -1.72
CA VAL A 232 -13.32 -3.85 -1.68
C VAL A 232 -12.61 -2.64 -1.09
N ALA A 233 -12.83 -1.49 -1.70
CA ALA A 233 -12.54 -0.19 -1.12
C ALA A 233 -13.81 0.34 -0.44
N TYR A 234 -13.67 0.97 0.71
CA TYR A 234 -14.78 1.54 1.46
C TYR A 234 -14.47 2.99 1.86
N ASP A 235 -15.54 3.76 2.07
CA ASP A 235 -15.49 5.15 2.51
C ASP A 235 -15.77 5.30 4.03
N TYR A 236 -15.65 6.52 4.52
CA TYR A 236 -15.97 6.85 5.91
C TYR A 236 -17.49 6.99 6.16
N GLY A 237 -18.28 7.16 5.09
CA GLY A 237 -19.68 7.54 5.18
C GLY A 237 -19.88 9.02 5.53
N ALA A 238 -21.07 9.36 5.97
CA ALA A 238 -21.44 10.75 6.27
C ALA A 238 -22.14 10.89 7.62
N PRO A 239 -21.38 10.96 8.73
CA PRO A 239 -21.94 11.00 10.10
C PRO A 239 -22.81 12.24 10.40
N HIS A 240 -22.59 13.34 9.66
CA HIS A 240 -23.26 14.62 9.90
C HIS A 240 -24.54 14.82 9.07
N ILE A 241 -24.97 13.82 8.31
CA ILE A 241 -26.14 13.90 7.43
C ILE A 241 -27.28 13.06 7.99
N GLY A 242 -28.33 13.70 8.44
CA GLY A 242 -29.46 13.03 9.11
C GLY A 242 -29.03 12.19 10.30
N PRO A 243 -29.43 10.92 10.39
CA PRO A 243 -28.98 9.99 11.44
C PRO A 243 -27.57 9.44 11.21
N GLY A 244 -26.89 9.95 10.22
CA GLY A 244 -25.63 9.40 9.69
C GLY A 244 -25.85 8.40 8.56
N ILE A 245 -25.02 8.51 7.52
CA ILE A 245 -24.99 7.56 6.39
C ILE A 245 -23.85 6.58 6.65
N SER A 246 -24.17 5.28 6.66
CA SER A 246 -23.18 4.20 6.81
C SER A 246 -22.09 4.29 5.75
N PRO A 247 -20.85 3.91 6.08
CA PRO A 247 -19.84 3.64 5.07
C PRO A 247 -20.35 2.73 3.96
N SER A 248 -19.93 2.99 2.74
CA SER A 248 -20.24 2.18 1.56
C SER A 248 -18.99 1.51 1.01
N GLU A 249 -19.15 0.32 0.41
CA GLU A 249 -18.04 -0.45 -0.15
C GLU A 249 -18.36 -0.98 -1.56
N ASN A 250 -17.33 -1.28 -2.34
CA ASN A 250 -17.50 -1.85 -3.66
C ASN A 250 -18.13 -3.24 -3.57
N ASN A 251 -18.93 -3.60 -4.57
CA ASN A 251 -19.46 -4.95 -4.71
C ASN A 251 -18.42 -5.90 -5.33
N LEU A 252 -18.56 -7.19 -5.05
CA LEU A 252 -17.82 -8.28 -5.69
C LEU A 252 -18.73 -8.95 -6.72
N VAL A 253 -18.26 -9.09 -7.95
CA VAL A 253 -19.04 -9.68 -9.03
C VAL A 253 -18.32 -10.89 -9.62
N VAL A 254 -18.99 -12.04 -9.61
CA VAL A 254 -18.59 -13.26 -10.32
C VAL A 254 -19.82 -13.75 -11.10
N GLU A 255 -19.75 -13.71 -12.41
CA GLU A 255 -20.81 -14.20 -13.27
C GLU A 255 -20.50 -15.61 -13.76
N LEU A 256 -21.47 -16.48 -13.70
CA LEU A 256 -21.36 -17.88 -14.08
C LEU A 256 -22.22 -18.17 -15.30
N ASP A 257 -21.82 -19.18 -16.08
CA ASP A 257 -22.65 -19.74 -17.13
C ASP A 257 -23.56 -20.89 -16.59
N GLU A 258 -24.33 -21.52 -17.50
CA GLU A 258 -25.25 -22.62 -17.16
C GLU A 258 -24.52 -23.89 -16.64
N ALA A 259 -23.23 -24.03 -16.98
CA ALA A 259 -22.36 -25.09 -16.49
C ALA A 259 -21.66 -24.75 -15.19
N GLU A 260 -22.03 -23.62 -14.57
CA GLU A 260 -21.36 -23.03 -13.40
C GLU A 260 -19.85 -22.76 -13.63
N GLU A 261 -19.43 -22.48 -14.88
CA GLU A 261 -18.10 -21.93 -15.14
C GLU A 261 -18.12 -20.41 -15.03
N VAL A 262 -16.98 -19.85 -14.61
CA VAL A 262 -16.84 -18.40 -14.50
C VAL A 262 -16.82 -17.78 -15.89
N ARG A 263 -17.84 -16.98 -16.20
CA ARG A 263 -17.98 -16.25 -17.44
C ARG A 263 -17.26 -14.91 -17.40
N SER A 264 -17.42 -14.17 -16.32
CA SER A 264 -16.76 -12.87 -16.09
C SER A 264 -16.56 -12.60 -14.60
N ILE A 265 -15.59 -11.74 -14.29
CA ILE A 265 -15.32 -11.25 -12.92
C ILE A 265 -15.18 -9.75 -12.92
N GLY A 266 -15.53 -9.13 -11.80
CA GLY A 266 -15.21 -7.72 -11.52
C GLY A 266 -13.70 -7.49 -11.49
N LYS A 267 -13.24 -6.30 -11.82
CA LYS A 267 -11.81 -5.97 -11.81
C LYS A 267 -11.17 -6.04 -10.42
N ASN A 268 -11.99 -6.03 -9.37
CA ASN A 268 -11.60 -6.19 -7.96
C ASN A 268 -11.71 -7.65 -7.47
N VAL A 269 -11.90 -8.59 -8.38
CA VAL A 269 -11.90 -10.03 -8.11
C VAL A 269 -10.76 -10.69 -8.87
N ALA A 270 -10.08 -11.64 -8.24
CA ALA A 270 -9.03 -12.43 -8.87
C ALA A 270 -9.21 -13.92 -8.55
N ILE A 271 -8.96 -14.76 -9.54
CA ILE A 271 -9.00 -16.23 -9.42
C ILE A 271 -7.59 -16.73 -9.63
N VAL A 272 -7.07 -17.52 -8.69
CA VAL A 272 -5.68 -17.95 -8.73
C VAL A 272 -5.51 -19.34 -8.10
N THR A 273 -4.60 -20.12 -8.69
CA THR A 273 -4.18 -21.41 -8.16
C THR A 273 -2.68 -21.33 -7.86
N PRO A 274 -2.25 -21.32 -6.59
CA PRO A 274 -0.83 -21.35 -6.25
C PRO A 274 -0.18 -22.66 -6.69
N PHE A 275 1.10 -22.60 -7.06
CA PHE A 275 1.82 -23.74 -7.61
C PHE A 275 3.33 -23.64 -7.40
N LYS A 276 3.98 -24.81 -7.45
CA LYS A 276 5.44 -24.91 -7.55
C LYS A 276 5.91 -24.53 -8.95
N PRO A 277 7.11 -23.93 -9.07
CA PRO A 277 7.71 -23.72 -10.37
C PRO A 277 8.00 -25.04 -11.09
N ALA A 278 8.15 -24.97 -12.41
CA ALA A 278 8.50 -26.12 -13.24
C ALA A 278 9.88 -26.69 -12.85
N ALA A 279 10.07 -27.98 -13.08
CA ALA A 279 11.38 -28.61 -12.94
C ALA A 279 12.43 -27.88 -13.78
N GLY A 280 13.59 -27.64 -13.23
CA GLY A 280 14.69 -26.90 -13.89
C GLY A 280 14.54 -25.38 -13.93
N TYR A 281 13.49 -24.80 -13.35
CA TYR A 281 13.30 -23.36 -13.31
C TYR A 281 14.35 -22.66 -12.46
N LYS A 282 15.02 -21.68 -13.03
CA LYS A 282 15.91 -20.77 -12.33
C LYS A 282 15.19 -19.46 -12.01
N GLN A 283 15.24 -19.06 -10.75
CA GLN A 283 14.62 -17.79 -10.33
C GLN A 283 15.43 -16.60 -10.82
N PRO A 284 14.78 -15.52 -11.24
CA PRO A 284 15.46 -14.26 -11.48
C PRO A 284 16.08 -13.73 -10.19
N ASP A 285 17.19 -13.05 -10.30
CA ASP A 285 17.89 -12.39 -9.21
C ASP A 285 18.07 -10.89 -9.47
N ILE A 286 18.54 -10.17 -8.46
CA ILE A 286 18.77 -8.73 -8.52
C ILE A 286 20.25 -8.49 -8.25
N THR A 287 20.90 -7.74 -9.14
CA THR A 287 22.25 -7.22 -8.91
C THR A 287 22.16 -5.73 -8.60
N ILE A 288 22.74 -5.32 -7.47
CA ILE A 288 22.96 -3.90 -7.17
C ILE A 288 24.18 -3.44 -7.93
N ASP A 289 23.96 -2.51 -8.88
CA ASP A 289 25.03 -2.00 -9.76
C ASP A 289 25.84 -0.92 -9.04
N GLU A 290 25.14 -0.02 -8.34
CA GLU A 290 25.70 1.19 -7.75
C GLU A 290 24.86 1.65 -6.57
N SER A 291 25.51 2.04 -5.47
CA SER A 291 24.80 2.53 -4.28
C SER A 291 25.59 3.63 -3.58
N ASN A 292 24.92 4.71 -3.26
CA ASN A 292 25.41 5.79 -2.41
C ASN A 292 24.34 6.13 -1.37
N LEU A 293 24.20 5.27 -0.39
CA LEU A 293 23.27 5.44 0.73
C LEU A 293 24.01 5.90 1.99
N PRO A 294 23.35 6.62 2.91
CA PRO A 294 23.98 7.03 4.17
C PRO A 294 24.33 5.84 5.06
N GLY A 295 25.26 6.01 5.95
CA GLY A 295 25.59 4.99 6.95
C GLY A 295 24.36 4.59 7.77
N GLY A 296 24.14 3.29 7.94
CA GLY A 296 22.97 2.71 8.61
C GLY A 296 21.72 2.62 7.75
N GLY A 297 21.62 3.33 6.62
CA GLY A 297 20.52 3.19 5.69
C GLY A 297 20.68 1.99 4.75
N LYS A 298 19.57 1.29 4.48
CA LYS A 298 19.56 0.11 3.62
C LYS A 298 18.29 0.04 2.78
N ILE A 299 18.45 -0.31 1.51
CA ILE A 299 17.33 -0.62 0.62
C ILE A 299 17.59 -1.99 0.01
N VAL A 300 16.60 -2.87 0.14
CA VAL A 300 16.68 -4.23 -0.40
C VAL A 300 15.55 -4.42 -1.41
N PRO A 301 15.83 -4.42 -2.71
CA PRO A 301 14.86 -4.80 -3.72
C PRO A 301 14.56 -6.31 -3.62
N THR A 302 13.29 -6.68 -3.70
CA THR A 302 12.81 -8.06 -3.61
C THR A 302 11.82 -8.34 -4.72
N ILE A 303 11.98 -9.44 -5.46
CA ILE A 303 11.03 -9.87 -6.48
C ILE A 303 9.85 -10.57 -5.78
N LEU A 304 8.66 -10.03 -5.94
CA LEU A 304 7.42 -10.63 -5.47
C LEU A 304 6.61 -11.23 -6.61
N ALA A 305 6.29 -10.46 -7.64
CA ALA A 305 5.45 -10.89 -8.76
C ALA A 305 6.32 -11.17 -10.00
N ARG A 306 6.78 -12.40 -10.14
CA ARG A 306 7.70 -12.81 -11.20
C ARG A 306 7.16 -12.60 -12.61
N SER A 307 5.85 -12.77 -12.80
CA SER A 307 5.20 -12.57 -14.11
C SER A 307 5.18 -11.11 -14.58
N SER A 308 5.45 -10.17 -13.68
CA SER A 308 5.41 -8.73 -13.95
C SER A 308 6.79 -8.10 -14.08
N ILE A 309 7.87 -8.85 -13.84
CA ILE A 309 9.23 -8.30 -13.96
C ILE A 309 9.61 -8.04 -15.43
N LYS A 310 10.35 -6.97 -15.62
CA LYS A 310 10.98 -6.65 -16.91
C LYS A 310 12.43 -7.13 -16.91
N LYS A 311 12.73 -8.03 -17.85
CA LYS A 311 14.04 -8.64 -17.97
C LYS A 311 15.12 -7.61 -18.31
N ASP A 312 16.26 -7.70 -17.64
CA ASP A 312 17.45 -6.88 -17.85
C ASP A 312 17.20 -5.36 -17.74
N HIS A 313 16.06 -4.97 -17.14
CA HIS A 313 15.80 -3.57 -16.86
C HIS A 313 16.59 -3.09 -15.63
N ARG A 314 17.08 -1.88 -15.75
CA ARG A 314 17.88 -1.19 -14.74
C ARG A 314 17.07 -0.09 -14.09
N TYR A 315 17.05 -0.06 -12.78
CA TYR A 315 16.27 0.87 -11.99
C TYR A 315 17.16 1.78 -11.14
N GLN A 316 16.69 3.00 -10.92
CA GLN A 316 17.31 3.94 -9.98
C GLN A 316 16.31 4.39 -8.94
N VAL A 317 16.68 4.21 -7.68
CA VAL A 317 15.97 4.78 -6.52
C VAL A 317 16.55 6.14 -6.21
N SER A 318 15.69 7.14 -6.03
CA SER A 318 16.04 8.52 -5.69
C SER A 318 15.09 9.10 -4.64
N PHE A 319 15.47 10.21 -4.01
CA PHE A 319 14.80 10.77 -2.85
C PHE A 319 14.49 12.25 -3.01
N GLY A 320 13.35 12.67 -2.43
CA GLY A 320 13.03 14.09 -2.20
C GLY A 320 13.13 14.41 -0.72
N ILE A 321 13.49 15.65 -0.41
CA ILE A 321 13.68 16.12 0.96
C ILE A 321 12.84 17.35 1.26
N ASP A 322 12.58 17.56 2.56
CA ASP A 322 12.14 18.84 3.13
C ASP A 322 13.11 19.33 4.21
N THR A 323 13.46 20.60 4.16
CA THR A 323 14.30 21.23 5.17
C THR A 323 13.44 21.71 6.33
N ILE A 324 13.71 21.20 7.53
CA ILE A 324 12.98 21.53 8.77
C ILE A 324 13.58 22.75 9.44
N ALA A 325 14.90 22.80 9.55
CA ALA A 325 15.64 23.89 10.19
C ALA A 325 17.02 24.05 9.56
N SER A 326 17.60 25.24 9.65
CA SER A 326 18.93 25.53 9.12
C SER A 326 19.76 26.35 10.11
N LEU A 327 21.09 26.25 9.99
CA LEU A 327 21.98 27.15 10.67
C LEU A 327 21.93 28.54 10.01
N PRO A 328 21.81 29.64 10.79
CA PRO A 328 21.72 30.96 10.21
C PRO A 328 22.96 31.29 9.37
N GLN A 329 22.77 31.74 8.15
CA GLN A 329 23.81 32.17 7.21
C GLN A 329 24.90 31.13 6.90
N TYR A 330 24.55 29.81 7.01
CA TYR A 330 25.41 28.71 6.62
C TYR A 330 24.64 27.75 5.71
N ASP A 331 24.97 27.75 4.44
CA ASP A 331 24.20 27.06 3.38
C ASP A 331 24.29 25.53 3.47
N TYR A 332 25.20 24.97 4.27
CA TYR A 332 25.47 23.53 4.36
C TYR A 332 25.11 22.94 5.72
N GLY A 333 24.42 23.71 6.57
CA GLY A 333 24.00 23.25 7.90
C GLY A 333 22.50 23.29 8.08
N PHE A 334 21.84 22.13 8.03
CA PHE A 334 20.39 22.06 8.22
C PHE A 334 19.91 20.67 8.67
N VAL A 335 18.76 20.66 9.30
CA VAL A 335 17.99 19.48 9.64
C VAL A 335 16.94 19.28 8.54
N TYR A 336 16.83 18.08 8.04
CA TYR A 336 15.91 17.74 6.97
C TYR A 336 15.21 16.40 7.23
N THR A 337 14.18 16.13 6.47
CA THR A 337 13.51 14.85 6.42
C THR A 337 13.44 14.36 4.97
N THR A 338 13.49 13.05 4.76
CA THR A 338 13.15 12.45 3.48
C THR A 338 11.63 12.41 3.37
N LYS A 339 11.05 13.09 2.36
CA LYS A 339 9.59 13.17 2.17
C LYS A 339 9.07 12.34 1.02
N SER A 340 9.93 11.94 0.11
CA SER A 340 9.54 11.13 -1.05
C SER A 340 10.62 10.16 -1.45
N ILE A 341 10.18 9.05 -2.03
CA ILE A 341 11.00 8.07 -2.72
C ILE A 341 10.44 7.89 -4.13
N ALA A 342 11.30 7.84 -5.13
CA ALA A 342 10.90 7.55 -6.50
C ALA A 342 11.80 6.47 -7.08
N VAL A 343 11.23 5.61 -7.92
CA VAL A 343 11.95 4.61 -8.69
C VAL A 343 11.75 4.88 -10.16
N THR A 344 12.86 5.05 -10.87
CA THR A 344 12.87 5.28 -12.32
C THR A 344 13.41 4.04 -13.02
N ASP A 345 12.67 3.51 -13.96
CA ASP A 345 13.16 2.54 -14.94
C ASP A 345 14.07 3.29 -15.94
N LEU A 346 15.36 2.99 -15.92
CA LEU A 346 16.35 3.68 -16.74
C LEU A 346 16.32 3.25 -18.21
N ASN A 347 15.75 2.10 -18.54
CA ASN A 347 15.60 1.62 -19.89
C ASN A 347 14.46 2.34 -20.62
N ASP A 348 13.33 2.50 -19.95
CA ASP A 348 12.15 3.16 -20.48
C ASP A 348 12.14 4.67 -20.18
N ASN A 349 13.03 5.14 -19.31
CA ASN A 349 13.07 6.51 -18.76
C ASN A 349 11.71 6.92 -18.14
N LEU A 350 11.11 6.00 -17.39
CA LEU A 350 9.79 6.16 -16.79
C LEU A 350 9.87 6.03 -15.28
N VAL A 351 9.20 6.94 -14.55
CA VAL A 351 8.98 6.77 -13.11
C VAL A 351 7.92 5.69 -12.90
N VAL A 352 8.34 4.52 -12.39
CA VAL A 352 7.47 3.35 -12.18
C VAL A 352 6.87 3.30 -10.79
N TYR A 353 7.47 4.00 -9.83
CA TYR A 353 6.95 4.15 -8.47
C TYR A 353 7.31 5.52 -7.91
N GLN A 354 6.38 6.11 -7.21
CA GLN A 354 6.60 7.36 -6.49
C GLN A 354 5.72 7.46 -5.26
N GLU A 355 6.34 7.70 -4.10
CA GLU A 355 5.68 8.02 -2.85
C GLU A 355 5.88 9.51 -2.56
N ASN A 356 4.79 10.26 -2.46
CA ASN A 356 4.78 11.71 -2.20
C ASN A 356 3.83 12.06 -1.06
N PRO A 357 4.07 13.13 -0.32
CA PRO A 357 3.13 13.58 0.69
C PRO A 357 1.81 14.00 0.05
N THR A 358 0.74 13.31 0.42
CA THR A 358 -0.64 13.64 0.08
C THR A 358 -1.53 13.47 1.31
N LYS A 359 -2.78 13.92 1.24
CA LYS A 359 -3.75 13.72 2.33
C LYS A 359 -4.15 12.25 2.51
N PHE A 360 -4.05 11.46 1.44
CA PHE A 360 -4.51 10.06 1.39
C PHE A 360 -3.36 9.15 0.96
N VAL A 361 -2.41 8.94 1.86
CA VAL A 361 -1.19 8.18 1.57
C VAL A 361 -1.05 6.95 2.43
N SER A 362 -0.11 6.10 2.01
CA SER A 362 0.28 4.88 2.69
C SER A 362 0.94 5.13 4.06
N THR A 363 1.15 4.05 4.81
CA THR A 363 1.87 4.06 6.09
C THR A 363 3.33 4.50 6.00
N ASN A 364 3.88 4.58 4.79
CA ASN A 364 5.28 4.96 4.58
C ASN A 364 5.54 6.43 4.94
N LEU A 365 4.48 7.25 4.99
CA LEU A 365 4.58 8.65 5.36
C LEU A 365 4.00 8.89 6.75
N VAL A 366 4.77 9.55 7.57
CA VAL A 366 4.39 9.96 8.92
C VAL A 366 4.22 11.47 8.95
N LYS A 367 3.03 11.94 9.35
CA LYS A 367 2.81 13.37 9.58
C LYS A 367 3.38 13.78 10.94
N ASN A 368 4.16 14.82 10.94
CA ASN A 368 4.59 15.48 12.17
C ASN A 368 3.68 16.69 12.44
N ASP A 369 2.69 16.53 13.30
CA ASP A 369 1.69 17.57 13.59
C ASP A 369 2.28 18.83 14.20
N SER A 370 3.43 18.74 14.89
CA SER A 370 4.10 19.90 15.49
C SER A 370 4.76 20.80 14.46
N LEU A 371 5.13 20.27 13.30
CA LEU A 371 5.89 20.98 12.26
C LEU A 371 5.19 21.00 10.90
N ASP A 372 4.00 20.42 10.82
CA ASP A 372 3.12 20.39 9.65
C ASP A 372 3.81 19.92 8.35
N TYR A 373 4.62 18.86 8.44
CA TYR A 373 5.25 18.23 7.29
C TYR A 373 5.07 16.70 7.28
N TRP A 374 5.25 16.09 6.13
CA TRP A 374 5.28 14.65 5.94
C TRP A 374 6.70 14.14 5.80
N SER A 375 6.96 12.95 6.32
CA SER A 375 8.28 12.32 6.31
C SER A 375 8.19 10.82 6.07
N LEU A 376 9.15 10.27 5.32
CA LEU A 376 9.43 8.84 5.26
C LEU A 376 10.20 8.33 6.49
N ASN A 377 10.64 9.23 7.36
CA ASN A 377 11.42 8.91 8.56
C ASN A 377 10.53 8.18 9.58
N THR A 378 10.44 6.87 9.46
CA THR A 378 9.72 6.01 10.39
C THR A 378 10.71 5.35 11.37
N LYS A 379 10.22 5.01 12.58
CA LYS A 379 11.04 4.27 13.57
C LYS A 379 11.23 2.81 13.24
N ALA A 380 10.59 2.31 12.20
CA ALA A 380 10.65 0.92 11.76
C ALA A 380 10.90 0.87 10.25
N PRO A 381 11.56 -0.18 9.75
CA PRO A 381 11.63 -0.45 8.33
C PRO A 381 10.23 -0.53 7.70
N PHE A 382 10.11 -0.08 6.46
CA PHE A 382 8.87 -0.16 5.71
C PHE A 382 9.10 -0.77 4.31
N SER A 383 8.01 -1.19 3.67
CA SER A 383 8.03 -1.72 2.31
C SER A 383 7.21 -0.82 1.40
N THR A 384 7.70 -0.61 0.17
CA THR A 384 6.96 0.11 -0.88
C THR A 384 5.81 -0.73 -1.41
N ASP A 385 4.92 -0.10 -2.18
CA ASP A 385 4.04 -0.86 -3.07
C ASP A 385 4.86 -1.63 -4.11
N VAL A 386 4.22 -2.57 -4.80
CA VAL A 386 4.85 -3.37 -5.84
C VAL A 386 4.80 -2.62 -7.17
N PHE A 387 5.94 -2.45 -7.80
CA PHE A 387 6.10 -1.92 -9.16
C PHE A 387 6.89 -2.90 -10.00
N ASP A 388 6.52 -3.13 -11.24
CA ASP A 388 7.16 -4.10 -12.15
C ASP A 388 7.50 -5.45 -11.48
N GLY A 389 6.64 -5.92 -10.55
CA GLY A 389 6.87 -7.15 -9.79
C GLY A 389 7.89 -7.06 -8.65
N ILE A 390 8.43 -5.89 -8.36
CA ILE A 390 9.46 -5.62 -7.36
C ILE A 390 8.87 -4.84 -6.18
N GLN A 391 9.35 -5.13 -4.99
CA GLN A 391 9.11 -4.35 -3.78
C GLN A 391 10.44 -3.95 -3.16
N LEU A 392 10.56 -2.72 -2.68
CA LEU A 392 11.71 -2.26 -1.91
C LEU A 392 11.40 -2.38 -0.42
N ASN A 393 12.29 -3.03 0.32
CA ASN A 393 12.32 -2.97 1.77
C ASN A 393 13.32 -1.87 2.16
N VAL A 394 12.82 -0.83 2.83
CA VAL A 394 13.57 0.38 3.15
C VAL A 394 13.80 0.43 4.65
N ASP A 395 15.05 0.52 5.05
CA ASP A 395 15.48 0.77 6.41
C ASP A 395 16.34 2.04 6.41
N MET A 396 15.89 3.04 7.15
CA MET A 396 16.49 4.37 7.13
C MET A 396 16.61 4.91 8.57
N PRO A 397 17.72 5.55 8.94
CA PRO A 397 17.84 6.18 10.25
C PRO A 397 16.70 7.21 10.46
N PHE A 398 16.00 7.08 11.58
CA PHE A 398 14.95 8.04 11.96
C PHE A 398 15.53 9.33 12.49
N ASP A 399 16.53 9.21 13.39
CA ASP A 399 17.17 10.35 14.04
C ASP A 399 18.40 10.79 13.24
N GLN A 400 18.53 12.10 13.09
CA GLN A 400 19.67 12.74 12.42
C GLN A 400 20.71 13.16 13.44
N GLY A 401 21.99 12.94 13.12
CA GLY A 401 23.11 13.51 13.88
C GLY A 401 23.87 12.59 14.82
N PHE A 402 23.51 11.32 14.90
CA PHE A 402 24.29 10.34 15.66
C PHE A 402 25.52 9.90 14.87
N TYR A 403 26.67 9.86 15.55
CA TYR A 403 27.90 9.34 14.95
C TYR A 403 27.79 7.83 14.71
N ASP A 404 27.99 7.43 13.46
CA ASP A 404 27.94 6.02 13.06
C ASP A 404 29.30 5.36 13.27
N TYR A 405 29.51 4.81 14.45
CA TYR A 405 30.74 4.10 14.81
C TYR A 405 31.02 2.88 13.94
N ALA A 406 30.00 2.22 13.45
CA ALA A 406 30.15 0.97 12.67
C ALA A 406 30.68 1.26 11.25
N ASN A 407 30.34 2.41 10.69
CA ASN A 407 30.70 2.78 9.33
C ASN A 407 31.75 3.91 9.28
N SER A 408 32.23 4.40 10.41
CA SER A 408 33.35 5.35 10.51
C SER A 408 34.65 4.61 10.76
N GLY A 409 35.74 5.08 10.19
CA GLY A 409 37.06 4.47 10.34
C GLY A 409 37.97 4.67 9.14
N TRP A 410 39.12 3.99 9.17
CA TRP A 410 40.09 4.05 8.09
C TRP A 410 39.56 3.37 6.83
N VAL A 411 39.51 4.12 5.75
CA VAL A 411 39.23 3.62 4.38
C VAL A 411 40.51 3.19 3.73
N GLN A 412 41.58 3.97 3.93
CA GLN A 412 42.92 3.72 3.42
C GLN A 412 43.93 4.13 4.47
N GLY A 413 44.98 3.32 4.63
CA GLY A 413 46.03 3.56 5.61
C GLY A 413 45.66 3.21 7.05
N SER A 414 46.38 3.76 7.99
CA SER A 414 46.17 3.55 9.41
C SER A 414 46.89 4.66 10.22
N GLY A 415 46.44 4.88 11.42
CA GLY A 415 47.06 5.84 12.32
C GLY A 415 46.29 5.95 13.63
N MET A 416 46.89 6.60 14.64
CA MET A 416 46.21 6.90 15.89
C MET A 416 45.57 8.29 15.81
N MET A 417 44.27 8.33 15.76
CA MET A 417 43.46 9.55 15.74
C MET A 417 42.14 9.27 16.42
N ARG A 418 41.62 10.24 17.12
CA ARG A 418 40.29 10.21 17.71
C ARG A 418 39.42 11.26 17.08
N VAL A 419 38.22 10.89 16.66
CA VAL A 419 37.16 11.80 16.22
C VAL A 419 36.07 11.83 17.27
N VAL A 420 35.75 13.03 17.76
CA VAL A 420 34.73 13.25 18.80
C VAL A 420 33.62 14.12 18.18
N PRO A 421 32.43 13.57 17.90
CA PRO A 421 31.32 14.34 17.34
C PRO A 421 30.78 15.35 18.34
N THR A 422 30.30 16.50 17.88
CA THR A 422 29.60 17.43 18.74
C THR A 422 28.20 16.96 19.08
N ILE A 423 27.73 17.27 20.27
CA ILE A 423 26.38 16.92 20.73
C ILE A 423 25.35 18.00 20.40
N ARG A 424 25.76 19.22 20.07
CA ARG A 424 24.85 20.34 19.83
C ARG A 424 24.48 20.52 18.36
N GLU A 425 25.47 20.63 17.52
CA GLU A 425 25.28 20.88 16.09
C GLU A 425 25.27 19.61 15.22
N SER A 426 25.38 18.43 15.84
CA SER A 426 25.41 17.16 15.12
C SER A 426 24.21 16.98 14.18
N SER A 427 23.01 17.43 14.60
CA SER A 427 21.81 17.34 13.74
C SER A 427 21.88 18.21 12.49
N TYR A 428 22.56 19.36 12.54
CA TYR A 428 22.69 20.30 11.43
C TYR A 428 23.85 19.97 10.49
N LEU A 429 24.84 19.22 10.98
CA LEU A 429 26.08 18.90 10.28
C LEU A 429 26.29 17.38 10.17
N ALA A 430 25.19 16.64 10.09
CA ALA A 430 25.17 15.17 10.03
C ALA A 430 25.46 14.65 8.60
N TRP A 431 26.58 15.01 8.04
CA TRP A 431 26.99 14.60 6.71
C TRP A 431 28.03 13.49 6.76
N ASP A 432 28.40 12.95 5.59
CA ASP A 432 29.51 12.06 5.43
C ASP A 432 30.77 12.85 5.11
N TYR A 433 31.89 12.57 5.79
CA TYR A 433 33.13 13.30 5.63
C TYR A 433 34.31 12.33 5.41
N HIS A 434 35.31 12.80 4.65
CA HIS A 434 36.64 12.20 4.61
C HIS A 434 37.67 13.18 5.21
N ILE A 435 38.49 12.69 6.12
CA ILE A 435 39.71 13.34 6.57
C ILE A 435 40.83 12.77 5.70
N ILE A 436 41.40 13.59 4.82
CA ILE A 436 42.36 13.18 3.79
C ILE A 436 43.72 13.77 4.13
N PHE A 437 44.70 12.89 4.40
CA PHE A 437 46.06 13.28 4.72
C PHE A 437 46.87 13.46 3.45
N SER A 438 47.85 14.42 3.47
CA SER A 438 48.68 14.75 2.30
C SER A 438 50.13 15.00 2.72
N SER A 439 51.07 14.63 1.87
CA SER A 439 52.52 14.93 2.03
C SER A 439 52.84 16.41 1.89
N ASN A 440 51.94 17.20 1.31
CA ASN A 440 52.10 18.64 1.25
C ASN A 440 51.80 19.28 2.61
N ALA A 441 52.78 19.83 3.26
CA ALA A 441 52.70 20.38 4.61
C ALA A 441 51.68 21.54 4.79
N SER A 442 51.18 22.09 3.69
CA SER A 442 50.26 23.23 3.69
C SER A 442 49.03 22.98 2.82
N VAL A 443 48.43 21.76 2.91
CA VAL A 443 47.24 21.43 2.12
C VAL A 443 46.05 22.30 2.52
N TYR A 444 45.94 22.62 3.80
CA TYR A 444 44.90 23.46 4.31
C TYR A 444 45.39 24.32 5.47
N THR A 445 44.91 25.55 5.55
CA THR A 445 45.24 26.50 6.63
C THR A 445 43.97 26.89 7.35
N THR A 446 44.04 27.06 8.68
CA THR A 446 42.92 27.62 9.45
C THR A 446 42.49 28.96 8.89
N THR A 447 41.23 29.20 8.84
CA THR A 447 40.66 30.48 8.47
C THR A 447 40.96 31.58 9.49
N THR A 448 40.98 32.79 9.03
CA THR A 448 41.90 33.83 9.47
C THR A 448 41.33 34.88 10.40
N SER A 449 40.07 34.86 10.80
CA SER A 449 39.55 36.03 11.53
C SER A 449 38.66 35.72 12.73
N ILE A 450 38.29 34.46 12.97
CA ILE A 450 37.25 34.15 13.95
C ILE A 450 37.77 33.47 15.17
N LYS A 451 37.63 34.18 16.28
CA LYS A 451 37.92 33.71 17.62
C LYS A 451 36.67 33.55 18.49
N THR A 452 35.48 33.88 17.97
CA THR A 452 34.26 33.94 18.79
C THR A 452 33.21 32.93 18.34
N GLY A 453 32.49 32.34 19.26
CA GLY A 453 31.41 31.43 19.01
C GLY A 453 31.84 30.00 18.78
N ILE A 454 33.14 29.68 18.81
CA ILE A 454 33.65 28.34 18.64
C ILE A 454 33.36 27.51 19.91
N ARG A 455 32.93 26.28 19.71
CA ARG A 455 32.61 25.36 20.79
C ARG A 455 33.35 24.02 20.59
N ASP A 456 33.67 23.39 21.70
CA ASP A 456 34.23 22.03 21.67
C ASP A 456 33.14 20.95 21.41
N ALA A 457 33.53 19.70 21.43
CA ALA A 457 32.62 18.57 21.17
C ALA A 457 31.50 18.40 22.22
N VAL A 458 31.68 18.94 23.43
CA VAL A 458 30.70 18.87 24.53
C VAL A 458 29.98 20.20 24.76
N ASP A 459 29.98 21.05 23.74
CA ASP A 459 29.31 22.37 23.71
C ASP A 459 29.85 23.43 24.65
N ASN A 460 31.06 23.30 25.17
CA ASN A 460 31.68 24.35 25.92
C ASN A 460 32.23 25.45 24.97
N ARG A 461 31.98 26.68 25.30
CA ARG A 461 32.55 27.81 24.55
C ARG A 461 34.06 27.88 24.81
N ILE A 462 34.85 27.88 23.72
CA ILE A 462 36.29 28.04 23.78
C ILE A 462 36.62 29.54 23.92
N PRO A 463 37.42 29.95 24.91
CA PRO A 463 37.86 31.33 25.06
C PRO A 463 38.68 31.82 23.84
N THR A 464 38.54 33.07 23.46
CA THR A 464 39.19 33.63 22.25
C THR A 464 40.71 33.62 22.29
N ASN A 465 41.30 33.69 23.49
CA ASN A 465 42.74 33.58 23.72
C ASN A 465 43.28 32.14 23.65
N GLU A 466 42.42 31.16 23.58
CA GLU A 466 42.75 29.73 23.42
C GLU A 466 42.52 29.25 21.98
N ILE A 467 42.26 30.14 21.03
CA ILE A 467 42.09 29.81 19.60
C ILE A 467 43.35 30.26 18.83
N LEU A 468 44.00 29.31 18.17
CA LEU A 468 45.09 29.58 17.25
C LEU A 468 44.57 29.63 15.81
N LEU A 469 44.88 30.73 15.12
CA LEU A 469 44.53 30.97 13.71
C LEU A 469 45.77 30.89 12.82
N GLY A 470 45.58 30.69 11.50
CA GLY A 470 46.64 30.66 10.54
C GLY A 470 47.53 29.38 10.62
N GLN A 471 47.06 28.35 11.31
CA GLN A 471 47.80 27.10 11.42
C GLN A 471 47.67 26.27 10.14
N SER A 472 48.76 25.58 9.75
CA SER A 472 48.76 24.71 8.58
C SER A 472 48.64 23.23 8.99
N PHE A 473 47.85 22.50 8.22
CA PHE A 473 47.62 21.08 8.45
C PHE A 473 48.15 20.25 7.29
N GLY A 474 48.65 19.03 7.57
CA GLY A 474 48.96 18.01 6.57
C GLY A 474 47.75 17.19 6.14
N PHE A 475 46.55 17.75 6.30
CA PHE A 475 45.29 17.12 5.91
C PHE A 475 44.21 18.19 5.72
N TYR A 476 43.09 17.77 5.11
CA TYR A 476 41.87 18.56 4.99
C TYR A 476 40.64 17.66 5.21
N VAL A 477 39.49 18.27 5.52
CA VAL A 477 38.23 17.59 5.71
C VAL A 477 37.30 17.94 4.55
N LYS A 478 36.89 16.91 3.82
CA LYS A 478 36.01 17.00 2.66
C LYS A 478 34.61 16.46 3.06
N ASN A 479 33.57 17.22 2.78
CA ASN A 479 32.19 16.76 2.86
C ASN A 479 31.88 15.93 1.63
N GLU A 480 31.55 14.65 1.80
CA GLU A 480 31.26 13.73 0.69
C GLU A 480 29.81 13.82 0.19
N THR A 481 28.92 14.38 1.01
CA THR A 481 27.49 14.47 0.69
C THR A 481 27.15 15.72 -0.10
N LEU A 482 27.72 16.87 0.29
CA LEU A 482 27.31 18.16 -0.24
C LEU A 482 28.28 18.68 -1.28
N LEU A 483 27.71 19.20 -2.37
CA LEU A 483 28.44 19.82 -3.47
C LEU A 483 28.18 21.33 -3.50
N LYS A 484 29.18 22.08 -3.92
CA LYS A 484 29.05 23.49 -4.29
C LYS A 484 28.35 23.62 -5.65
N SER A 485 27.98 24.83 -6.01
CA SER A 485 27.36 25.15 -7.30
C SER A 485 28.22 24.80 -8.52
N ASP A 486 29.54 24.70 -8.36
CA ASP A 486 30.49 24.29 -9.38
C ASP A 486 30.72 22.79 -9.46
N GLY A 487 30.00 21.99 -8.67
CA GLY A 487 30.12 20.53 -8.59
C GLY A 487 31.27 20.04 -7.72
N SER A 488 32.08 20.91 -7.12
CA SER A 488 33.12 20.51 -6.18
C SER A 488 32.55 20.22 -4.79
N HIS A 489 33.21 19.32 -4.05
CA HIS A 489 32.83 19.04 -2.67
C HIS A 489 33.10 20.21 -1.75
N VAL A 490 32.25 20.37 -0.73
CA VAL A 490 32.46 21.36 0.33
C VAL A 490 33.66 20.94 1.19
N LEU A 491 34.62 21.81 1.37
CA LEU A 491 35.70 21.64 2.34
C LEU A 491 35.29 22.27 3.66
N MET A 492 35.55 21.56 4.78
CA MET A 492 35.18 22.02 6.11
C MET A 492 36.25 23.00 6.65
N ASP A 493 35.77 23.96 7.42
CA ASP A 493 36.64 24.91 8.14
C ASP A 493 37.24 24.25 9.38
N MET A 494 38.47 24.59 9.69
CA MET A 494 39.20 24.07 10.85
C MET A 494 39.86 25.18 11.64
N VAL A 495 39.82 25.07 12.98
CA VAL A 495 40.54 25.94 13.92
C VAL A 495 41.22 25.10 14.98
N VAL A 496 42.29 25.61 15.59
CA VAL A 496 43.00 24.94 16.68
C VAL A 496 42.53 25.49 18.03
N HIS A 497 42.18 24.60 18.93
CA HIS A 497 42.00 24.87 20.35
C HIS A 497 43.33 24.57 21.07
N ASP A 498 44.03 25.61 21.51
CA ASP A 498 45.25 25.60 22.30
C ASP A 498 44.90 25.21 23.74
N VAL A 499 44.93 23.89 24.00
CA VAL A 499 44.49 23.35 25.30
C VAL A 499 45.46 23.63 26.41
N ASN A 500 46.74 23.65 26.11
CA ASN A 500 47.80 23.93 27.06
C ASN A 500 48.13 25.43 27.22
N LYS A 501 47.54 26.30 26.38
CA LYS A 501 47.63 27.76 26.41
C LYS A 501 49.05 28.32 26.20
N ASN A 502 49.85 27.60 25.42
CA ASN A 502 51.24 27.97 25.17
C ASN A 502 51.39 28.89 23.92
N GLY A 503 50.33 29.08 23.14
CA GLY A 503 50.32 29.92 21.93
C GLY A 503 50.94 29.28 20.71
N VAL A 504 51.26 27.99 20.76
CA VAL A 504 51.89 27.22 19.68
C VAL A 504 51.05 25.99 19.39
N PHE A 505 50.79 25.68 18.11
CA PHE A 505 50.07 24.46 17.76
C PHE A 505 50.90 23.21 18.03
N ASP A 506 50.46 22.38 18.95
CA ASP A 506 51.03 21.10 19.31
C ASP A 506 50.07 19.96 19.04
N LYS A 507 50.36 19.13 18.04
CA LYS A 507 49.48 18.04 17.64
C LYS A 507 49.18 17.00 18.73
N SER A 508 50.09 16.87 19.71
CA SER A 508 49.95 15.91 20.79
C SER A 508 49.09 16.43 21.95
N GLU A 509 48.88 17.71 22.05
CA GLU A 509 48.19 18.33 23.19
C GLU A 509 46.91 19.09 22.76
N ASP A 510 46.94 19.74 21.59
CA ASP A 510 45.87 20.57 21.09
C ASP A 510 44.82 19.80 20.30
N LYS A 511 43.65 20.39 20.17
CA LYS A 511 42.51 19.78 19.43
C LYS A 511 42.20 20.61 18.20
N ILE A 512 41.78 19.92 17.15
CA ILE A 512 41.37 20.55 15.91
C ILE A 512 39.85 20.49 15.81
N ILE A 513 39.22 21.67 15.84
CA ILE A 513 37.78 21.86 15.74
C ILE A 513 37.41 21.94 14.27
N VAL A 514 36.59 21.04 13.81
CA VAL A 514 36.07 20.97 12.44
C VAL A 514 34.63 21.47 12.40
N GLY A 515 34.33 22.37 11.50
CA GLY A 515 32.97 22.91 11.37
C GLY A 515 32.80 23.78 10.13
N GLY A 516 31.89 24.73 10.21
CA GLY A 516 31.57 25.61 9.08
C GLY A 516 31.62 27.07 9.45
N MET A 517 31.97 27.90 8.46
CA MET A 517 31.95 29.36 8.53
C MET A 517 30.72 29.93 7.86
N ARG A 518 30.05 30.85 8.53
CA ARG A 518 28.92 31.62 7.98
C ARG A 518 29.40 32.63 6.93
N ASN A 519 28.48 33.00 6.03
CA ASN A 519 28.72 34.01 5.01
C ASN A 519 29.07 35.40 5.61
N ASP A 520 28.70 35.67 6.87
CA ASP A 520 29.04 36.87 7.61
C ASP A 520 30.40 36.80 8.35
N GLY A 521 31.15 35.73 8.12
CA GLY A 521 32.47 35.53 8.71
C GLY A 521 32.47 35.04 10.15
N LYS A 522 31.36 34.52 10.71
CA LYS A 522 31.28 33.93 12.05
C LYS A 522 31.29 32.43 12.00
N TRP A 523 31.63 31.78 13.11
CA TRP A 523 31.51 30.32 13.23
C TRP A 523 30.02 29.92 13.19
N ALA A 524 29.67 29.00 12.31
CA ALA A 524 28.31 28.49 12.17
C ALA A 524 28.00 27.40 13.17
N GLY A 525 28.93 26.44 13.31
CA GLY A 525 28.79 25.29 14.21
C GLY A 525 29.97 24.35 14.08
N THR A 526 30.14 23.48 15.08
CA THR A 526 31.17 22.46 15.15
C THR A 526 30.55 21.09 14.75
N ALA A 527 31.10 20.41 13.77
CA ALA A 527 30.70 19.09 13.38
C ALA A 527 31.31 18.03 14.29
N PHE A 528 32.62 18.07 14.42
CA PHE A 528 33.40 17.15 15.28
C PHE A 528 34.77 17.76 15.62
N VAL A 529 35.46 17.12 16.52
CA VAL A 529 36.80 17.46 16.97
C VAL A 529 37.76 16.34 16.63
N ILE A 530 38.90 16.67 16.07
CA ILE A 530 40.02 15.74 15.83
C ILE A 530 41.04 15.89 16.95
N ASP A 531 41.45 14.77 17.50
CA ASP A 531 42.36 14.65 18.63
C ASP A 531 43.46 13.64 18.30
N PHE A 532 44.73 14.07 18.37
CA PHE A 532 45.88 13.23 18.10
C PHE A 532 46.72 12.92 19.39
N ASN A 533 46.18 13.20 20.57
CA ASN A 533 46.92 13.08 21.83
C ASN A 533 47.42 11.64 22.12
N LEU A 534 46.88 10.63 21.49
CA LEU A 534 47.33 9.24 21.58
C LEU A 534 48.32 8.87 20.47
N ALA A 535 48.58 9.75 19.51
CA ALA A 535 49.47 9.48 18.40
C ALA A 535 50.95 9.80 18.77
N SER A 536 51.83 8.86 18.49
CA SER A 536 53.28 9.10 18.44
C SER A 536 53.69 9.47 16.98
N THR A 537 54.94 9.94 16.82
CA THR A 537 55.48 10.19 15.50
C THR A 537 55.38 8.97 14.56
N ALA A 538 55.50 7.78 15.11
CA ALA A 538 55.42 6.52 14.36
C ALA A 538 53.97 6.12 14.01
N THR A 539 52.99 6.52 14.83
CA THR A 539 51.57 6.17 14.66
C THR A 539 50.71 7.31 14.15
N TYR A 540 51.34 8.46 13.83
CA TYR A 540 50.63 9.56 13.17
C TYR A 540 50.23 9.18 11.74
N PRO A 541 49.04 9.55 11.27
CA PRO A 541 48.60 9.22 9.90
C PRO A 541 49.56 9.76 8.84
N LYS A 542 49.72 9.02 7.76
CA LYS A 542 50.67 9.32 6.66
C LYS A 542 49.94 9.99 5.49
N SER A 543 50.71 10.49 4.54
CA SER A 543 50.18 10.93 3.27
C SER A 543 49.34 9.86 2.60
N ASP A 544 48.24 10.28 2.00
CA ASP A 544 47.25 9.46 1.31
C ASP A 544 46.40 8.56 2.22
N ASP A 545 46.59 8.62 3.55
CA ASP A 545 45.67 8.00 4.48
C ASP A 545 44.30 8.72 4.45
N ILE A 546 43.22 7.95 4.48
CA ILE A 546 41.86 8.47 4.44
C ILE A 546 41.04 7.88 5.59
N PHE A 547 40.53 8.75 6.45
CA PHE A 547 39.61 8.36 7.51
C PHE A 547 38.21 8.86 7.21
N ARG A 548 37.25 7.95 7.21
CA ARG A 548 35.83 8.25 6.98
C ARG A 548 35.13 8.57 8.29
N VAL A 549 34.38 9.65 8.30
CA VAL A 549 33.47 10.07 9.37
C VAL A 549 32.04 10.00 8.83
N LYS A 550 31.21 9.18 9.42
CA LYS A 550 29.80 9.06 9.07
C LYS A 550 28.89 9.44 10.22
N PHE A 551 27.77 10.08 9.86
CA PHE A 551 26.67 10.35 10.76
C PHE A 551 25.40 9.64 10.29
N SER A 552 24.60 9.17 11.24
CA SER A 552 23.25 8.70 11.00
C SER A 552 22.40 9.87 10.48
N ARG A 553 21.71 9.66 9.37
CA ARG A 553 20.86 10.66 8.74
C ARG A 553 19.84 10.02 7.80
N PRO A 554 18.67 10.65 7.56
CA PRO A 554 17.75 10.23 6.50
C PRO A 554 18.42 10.29 5.12
N PHE A 555 17.78 9.66 4.12
CA PHE A 555 18.27 9.73 2.75
C PHE A 555 18.25 11.18 2.22
N TRP A 556 19.34 11.55 1.59
CA TRP A 556 19.53 12.84 0.95
C TRP A 556 19.08 12.80 -0.50
N LYS A 557 18.79 13.97 -1.09
CA LYS A 557 18.36 14.08 -2.50
C LYS A 557 19.37 13.53 -3.52
N ASP A 558 20.65 13.47 -3.16
CA ASP A 558 21.72 12.95 -4.01
C ASP A 558 22.15 11.52 -3.62
N ASP A 559 21.53 10.93 -2.59
CA ASP A 559 21.68 9.51 -2.30
C ASP A 559 20.89 8.69 -3.34
N TYR A 560 21.39 7.52 -3.70
CA TYR A 560 20.76 6.66 -4.70
C TYR A 560 21.12 5.18 -4.53
N LEU A 561 20.30 4.34 -5.16
CA LEU A 561 20.58 2.93 -5.40
C LEU A 561 20.24 2.64 -6.86
N LYS A 562 21.15 1.98 -7.59
CA LYS A 562 20.87 1.43 -8.92
C LYS A 562 20.99 -0.08 -8.90
N PHE A 563 20.05 -0.75 -9.52
CA PHE A 563 20.02 -2.21 -9.59
C PHE A 563 19.44 -2.71 -10.92
N THR A 564 19.83 -3.94 -11.30
CA THR A 564 19.35 -4.61 -12.51
C THR A 564 18.65 -5.91 -12.13
N ILE A 565 17.57 -6.24 -12.85
CA ILE A 565 16.89 -7.52 -12.75
C ILE A 565 17.55 -8.49 -13.73
N ASN A 566 18.24 -9.49 -13.20
CA ASN A 566 18.85 -10.55 -14.01
C ASN A 566 17.83 -11.69 -14.16
N SER A 567 17.13 -11.73 -15.28
CA SER A 567 16.18 -12.80 -15.54
C SER A 567 16.82 -13.92 -16.35
N TYR A 568 16.38 -15.13 -16.08
CA TYR A 568 16.80 -16.33 -16.77
C TYR A 568 15.59 -16.99 -17.43
N ASP A 569 15.56 -17.02 -18.75
CA ASP A 569 14.42 -17.52 -19.54
C ASP A 569 14.52 -18.99 -19.90
N GLY A 570 15.60 -19.62 -19.55
CA GLY A 570 15.87 -21.00 -19.92
C GLY A 570 15.61 -21.99 -18.80
N ILE A 571 15.62 -23.26 -19.18
CA ILE A 571 15.67 -24.39 -18.28
C ILE A 571 17.14 -24.72 -18.04
N ASP A 572 17.56 -24.72 -16.80
CA ASP A 572 18.87 -25.24 -16.40
C ASP A 572 18.82 -26.77 -16.46
N ALA A 573 19.55 -27.36 -17.42
CA ALA A 573 19.53 -28.78 -17.67
C ALA A 573 20.00 -29.63 -16.47
N ASP A 574 21.03 -29.17 -15.74
CA ASP A 574 21.54 -29.87 -14.56
C ASP A 574 20.55 -29.81 -13.39
N SER A 575 19.86 -28.70 -13.26
CA SER A 575 18.77 -28.52 -12.27
C SER A 575 17.53 -29.33 -12.67
N LEU A 576 17.20 -29.39 -13.95
CA LEU A 576 16.07 -30.17 -14.46
C LEU A 576 16.22 -31.66 -14.09
N ALA A 577 17.34 -32.28 -14.43
CA ALA A 577 17.60 -33.70 -14.14
C ALA A 577 17.42 -34.02 -12.64
N LYS A 578 17.92 -33.15 -11.75
CA LYS A 578 17.79 -33.30 -10.30
C LYS A 578 16.38 -33.10 -9.79
N THR A 579 15.65 -32.13 -10.37
CA THR A 579 14.30 -31.76 -9.91
C THR A 579 13.21 -32.66 -10.48
N MET A 580 13.44 -33.40 -11.57
CA MET A 580 12.55 -34.45 -12.08
C MET A 580 12.22 -35.51 -11.02
N ASP A 581 13.12 -35.77 -10.08
CA ASP A 581 12.87 -36.71 -8.98
C ASP A 581 11.83 -36.21 -7.97
N ASN A 582 11.53 -34.91 -7.97
CA ASN A 582 10.53 -34.31 -7.11
C ASN A 582 9.11 -34.34 -7.67
N ILE A 583 8.91 -34.87 -8.90
CA ILE A 583 7.58 -35.01 -9.49
C ILE A 583 6.72 -35.91 -8.62
N ARG A 584 5.52 -35.46 -8.28
CA ARG A 584 4.54 -36.20 -7.48
C ARG A 584 3.17 -36.09 -8.12
N VAL A 585 2.35 -37.07 -7.82
CA VAL A 585 0.90 -37.09 -8.13
C VAL A 585 0.16 -36.82 -6.83
N VAL A 586 -0.78 -35.90 -6.83
CA VAL A 586 -1.49 -35.42 -5.63
C VAL A 586 -2.99 -35.33 -5.93
N PRO A 587 -3.85 -35.94 -5.07
CA PRO A 587 -3.53 -36.85 -3.98
C PRO A 587 -3.09 -38.23 -4.49
N ASN A 588 -2.29 -38.93 -3.71
CA ASN A 588 -1.94 -40.33 -3.99
C ASN A 588 -1.91 -41.13 -2.69
N PRO A 589 -2.88 -42.03 -2.46
CA PRO A 589 -3.97 -42.40 -3.40
C PRO A 589 -5.01 -41.28 -3.58
N TYR A 590 -5.64 -41.26 -4.75
CA TYR A 590 -6.88 -40.48 -4.94
C TYR A 590 -8.03 -41.29 -4.29
N VAL A 591 -8.80 -40.62 -3.41
CA VAL A 591 -9.92 -41.27 -2.69
C VAL A 591 -11.20 -40.46 -2.88
N ALA A 592 -12.10 -40.94 -3.68
CA ALA A 592 -13.43 -40.40 -3.95
C ALA A 592 -13.49 -38.91 -4.38
N THR A 593 -12.96 -37.99 -3.57
CA THR A 593 -12.91 -36.53 -3.82
C THR A 593 -11.69 -35.93 -3.16
N ASN A 594 -11.34 -34.71 -3.56
CA ASN A 594 -10.26 -33.96 -2.91
C ASN A 594 -10.50 -32.45 -2.91
N VAL A 595 -9.72 -31.71 -2.10
CA VAL A 595 -9.87 -30.26 -1.88
C VAL A 595 -9.52 -29.37 -3.09
N MET A 596 -8.95 -29.94 -4.15
CA MET A 596 -8.64 -29.21 -5.39
C MET A 596 -9.81 -29.19 -6.37
N GLU A 597 -10.83 -30.02 -6.10
CA GLU A 597 -12.01 -30.13 -6.94
C GLU A 597 -12.96 -28.98 -6.65
N THR A 598 -13.42 -28.32 -7.71
CA THR A 598 -14.38 -27.22 -7.59
C THR A 598 -15.74 -27.77 -7.17
N ALA A 599 -16.32 -27.22 -6.12
CA ALA A 599 -17.67 -27.53 -5.70
C ALA A 599 -18.67 -27.13 -6.80
N VAL A 600 -19.63 -28.03 -7.08
CA VAL A 600 -20.73 -27.81 -8.01
C VAL A 600 -22.03 -27.75 -7.20
N SER A 601 -22.76 -26.66 -7.28
CA SER A 601 -24.02 -26.47 -6.55
C SER A 601 -25.20 -27.09 -7.25
N ASN A 602 -25.15 -27.19 -8.58
CA ASN A 602 -26.20 -27.79 -9.39
C ASN A 602 -26.11 -29.31 -9.33
N GLN A 603 -27.12 -29.93 -8.74
CA GLN A 603 -27.22 -31.41 -8.58
C GLN A 603 -27.31 -32.19 -9.89
N PHE A 604 -27.57 -31.51 -11.01
CA PHE A 604 -27.61 -32.13 -12.33
C PHE A 604 -26.26 -32.16 -13.04
N LEU A 605 -25.24 -31.47 -12.50
CA LEU A 605 -23.90 -31.52 -13.02
C LEU A 605 -23.06 -32.59 -12.32
N ASN A 606 -22.25 -33.33 -13.11
CA ASN A 606 -21.30 -34.26 -12.54
C ASN A 606 -20.16 -33.54 -11.83
N GLN A 607 -19.76 -34.09 -10.68
CA GLN A 607 -18.58 -33.57 -10.01
C GLN A 607 -17.34 -33.73 -10.87
N ARG A 608 -16.58 -32.66 -11.04
CA ARG A 608 -15.35 -32.66 -11.82
C ARG A 608 -14.20 -33.17 -10.95
N ARG A 609 -13.81 -34.40 -11.24
CA ARG A 609 -12.68 -35.05 -10.57
C ARG A 609 -11.39 -34.48 -11.10
N SER A 610 -10.40 -34.31 -10.23
CA SER A 610 -9.11 -33.73 -10.58
C SER A 610 -7.99 -34.39 -9.80
N LEU A 611 -6.94 -34.76 -10.52
CA LEU A 611 -5.68 -35.23 -9.98
C LEU A 611 -4.57 -34.37 -10.52
N MET A 612 -3.60 -33.98 -9.69
CA MET A 612 -2.56 -33.05 -10.06
C MET A 612 -1.20 -33.70 -10.12
N PHE A 613 -0.47 -33.45 -11.21
CA PHE A 613 0.99 -33.66 -11.29
C PHE A 613 1.69 -32.38 -10.84
N THR A 614 2.66 -32.49 -9.93
CA THR A 614 3.41 -31.35 -9.41
C THR A 614 4.87 -31.44 -9.77
N ASN A 615 5.54 -30.31 -9.88
CA ASN A 615 6.97 -30.18 -10.23
C ASN A 615 7.30 -30.73 -11.61
N VAL A 616 6.33 -30.64 -12.56
CA VAL A 616 6.54 -31.07 -13.93
C VAL A 616 7.37 -30.07 -14.72
N PRO A 617 8.14 -30.52 -15.73
CA PRO A 617 8.84 -29.61 -16.63
C PRO A 617 7.87 -28.69 -17.38
N ALA A 618 8.31 -27.48 -17.72
CA ALA A 618 7.49 -26.51 -18.44
C ALA A 618 7.01 -27.03 -19.82
N GLN A 619 7.88 -27.78 -20.52
CA GLN A 619 7.55 -28.46 -21.76
C GLN A 619 7.76 -29.96 -21.57
N ALA A 620 6.69 -30.73 -21.54
CA ALA A 620 6.75 -32.14 -21.27
C ALA A 620 5.58 -32.91 -21.91
N LEU A 621 5.76 -34.23 -22.01
CA LEU A 621 4.71 -35.18 -22.39
C LEU A 621 4.48 -36.18 -21.26
N ILE A 622 3.25 -36.19 -20.72
CA ILE A 622 2.82 -37.18 -19.73
C ILE A 622 2.02 -38.26 -20.42
N LYS A 623 2.41 -39.53 -20.23
CA LYS A 623 1.64 -40.71 -20.65
C LYS A 623 1.20 -41.48 -19.43
N ILE A 624 -0.07 -41.85 -19.38
CA ILE A 624 -0.70 -42.59 -18.26
C ILE A 624 -1.08 -43.98 -18.76
N PHE A 625 -0.69 -44.99 -18.00
CA PHE A 625 -0.91 -46.39 -18.37
C PHE A 625 -1.61 -47.14 -17.24
N THR A 626 -2.35 -48.16 -17.60
CA THR A 626 -2.76 -49.23 -16.65
C THR A 626 -1.52 -50.03 -16.21
N ILE A 627 -1.63 -50.81 -15.14
CA ILE A 627 -0.56 -51.71 -14.69
C ILE A 627 -0.19 -52.77 -15.73
N SER A 628 -1.10 -53.08 -16.66
CA SER A 628 -0.87 -54.00 -17.78
C SER A 628 -0.19 -53.34 -18.99
N GLY A 629 0.11 -52.06 -18.93
CA GLY A 629 0.80 -51.30 -20.00
C GLY A 629 -0.12 -50.72 -21.08
N VAL A 630 -1.45 -50.74 -20.87
CA VAL A 630 -2.40 -50.14 -21.81
C VAL A 630 -2.38 -48.63 -21.59
N LEU A 631 -2.21 -47.83 -22.65
CA LEU A 631 -2.25 -46.38 -22.61
C LEU A 631 -3.67 -45.90 -22.33
N VAL A 632 -3.82 -45.11 -21.26
CA VAL A 632 -5.09 -44.53 -20.78
C VAL A 632 -5.29 -43.16 -21.35
N ASP A 633 -4.25 -42.29 -21.18
CA ASP A 633 -4.30 -40.90 -21.64
C ASP A 633 -2.91 -40.35 -21.91
N GLU A 634 -2.83 -39.25 -22.67
CA GLU A 634 -1.62 -38.56 -23.02
C GLU A 634 -1.84 -37.04 -22.91
N ILE A 635 -1.04 -36.36 -22.06
CA ILE A 635 -1.16 -34.94 -21.79
C ILE A 635 0.11 -34.22 -22.30
N SER A 636 -0.05 -33.33 -23.27
CA SER A 636 1.01 -32.47 -23.75
C SER A 636 1.03 -31.17 -22.93
N ILE A 637 2.20 -30.82 -22.40
CA ILE A 637 2.41 -29.65 -21.53
C ILE A 637 3.22 -28.60 -22.26
N ASN A 638 2.71 -27.38 -22.24
CA ASN A 638 3.42 -26.17 -22.70
C ASN A 638 3.11 -25.01 -21.74
N ASN A 639 3.66 -25.10 -20.56
CA ASN A 639 3.50 -24.10 -19.49
C ASN A 639 4.63 -23.05 -19.52
N SER A 640 4.43 -21.94 -18.84
CA SER A 640 5.53 -21.03 -18.47
C SER A 640 6.47 -21.71 -17.47
N PRO A 641 7.76 -21.33 -17.41
CA PRO A 641 8.72 -21.90 -16.46
C PRO A 641 8.32 -21.78 -15.00
N GLU A 642 7.49 -20.78 -14.65
CA GLU A 642 6.98 -20.60 -13.31
C GLU A 642 5.94 -21.65 -12.91
N LYS A 643 5.22 -22.25 -13.88
CA LYS A 643 4.08 -23.13 -13.63
C LYS A 643 4.46 -24.60 -13.76
N GLY A 644 4.76 -25.26 -12.65
CA GLY A 644 5.15 -26.68 -12.58
C GLY A 644 4.01 -27.61 -12.17
N ILE A 645 2.74 -27.27 -12.42
CA ILE A 645 1.60 -28.15 -12.15
C ILE A 645 0.75 -28.39 -13.38
N VAL A 646 0.14 -29.57 -13.43
CA VAL A 646 -0.86 -29.98 -14.43
C VAL A 646 -1.96 -30.74 -13.75
N HIS A 647 -3.20 -30.36 -14.00
CA HIS A 647 -4.38 -31.10 -13.56
C HIS A 647 -4.83 -32.05 -14.65
N TRP A 648 -5.22 -33.25 -14.26
CA TRP A 648 -5.81 -34.27 -15.10
C TRP A 648 -7.21 -34.58 -14.61
N ASP A 649 -8.17 -34.61 -15.51
CA ASP A 649 -9.60 -34.83 -15.23
C ASP A 649 -9.98 -36.27 -14.93
N MET A 650 -8.99 -37.17 -14.95
CA MET A 650 -9.14 -38.60 -14.72
C MET A 650 -10.05 -39.30 -15.76
N LEU A 651 -10.05 -38.77 -16.97
CA LEU A 651 -10.72 -39.40 -18.12
C LEU A 651 -9.72 -40.14 -19.02
N THR A 652 -10.21 -41.11 -19.76
CA THR A 652 -9.47 -41.74 -20.85
C THR A 652 -9.46 -40.82 -22.08
N ARG A 653 -8.69 -41.15 -23.10
CA ARG A 653 -8.71 -40.46 -24.41
C ARG A 653 -10.09 -40.36 -25.03
N GLU A 654 -10.94 -41.35 -24.76
CA GLU A 654 -12.32 -41.45 -25.26
C GLU A 654 -13.32 -40.72 -24.37
N GLY A 655 -12.87 -40.01 -23.32
CA GLY A 655 -13.72 -39.24 -22.39
C GLY A 655 -14.45 -40.12 -21.35
N LEU A 656 -13.98 -41.33 -21.11
CA LEU A 656 -14.58 -42.24 -20.13
C LEU A 656 -13.83 -42.14 -18.79
N GLU A 657 -14.56 -42.23 -17.68
CA GLU A 657 -13.94 -42.27 -16.35
C GLU A 657 -13.07 -43.49 -16.16
N ILE A 658 -11.87 -43.32 -15.60
CA ILE A 658 -10.98 -44.43 -15.25
C ILE A 658 -11.54 -45.27 -14.11
N ALA A 659 -11.19 -46.53 -14.06
CA ALA A 659 -11.57 -47.46 -12.98
C ALA A 659 -10.70 -47.23 -11.72
N ALA A 660 -11.17 -47.74 -10.57
CA ALA A 660 -10.32 -47.90 -9.40
C ALA A 660 -9.16 -48.87 -9.69
N GLY A 661 -7.95 -48.54 -9.24
CA GLY A 661 -6.78 -49.39 -9.47
C GLY A 661 -5.46 -48.64 -9.36
N MET A 662 -4.37 -49.33 -9.71
CA MET A 662 -3.05 -48.77 -9.83
C MET A 662 -2.78 -48.34 -11.26
N TYR A 663 -2.12 -47.20 -11.40
CA TYR A 663 -1.71 -46.60 -12.67
C TYR A 663 -0.24 -46.28 -12.67
N LEU A 664 0.38 -46.29 -13.86
CA LEU A 664 1.73 -45.86 -14.08
C LEU A 664 1.67 -44.55 -14.89
N PHE A 665 2.62 -43.65 -14.61
CA PHE A 665 2.86 -42.49 -15.44
C PHE A 665 4.29 -42.45 -15.93
N HIS A 666 4.47 -41.93 -17.12
CA HIS A 666 5.73 -41.66 -17.75
C HIS A 666 5.74 -40.18 -18.17
N ILE A 667 6.71 -39.40 -17.68
CA ILE A 667 6.89 -38.00 -18.04
C ILE A 667 8.23 -37.84 -18.75
N GLU A 668 8.21 -37.20 -19.91
CA GLU A 668 9.37 -36.86 -20.70
C GLU A 668 9.50 -35.34 -20.83
N ALA A 669 10.64 -34.78 -20.42
CA ALA A 669 10.99 -33.38 -20.62
C ALA A 669 11.43 -33.16 -22.05
N LEU A 670 10.67 -32.37 -22.83
CA LEU A 670 10.95 -32.21 -24.27
C LEU A 670 12.23 -31.42 -24.56
N ALA A 671 12.70 -30.60 -23.61
CA ALA A 671 13.92 -29.79 -23.78
C ALA A 671 15.20 -30.59 -23.64
N THR A 672 15.25 -31.64 -22.80
CA THR A 672 16.47 -32.40 -22.47
C THR A 672 16.35 -33.89 -22.77
N GLY A 673 15.16 -34.43 -22.97
CA GLY A 673 14.88 -35.85 -23.09
C GLY A 673 14.93 -36.62 -21.79
N ASP A 674 15.07 -35.96 -20.65
CA ASP A 674 15.01 -36.59 -19.32
C ASP A 674 13.64 -37.20 -19.08
N GLN A 675 13.62 -38.36 -18.40
CA GLN A 675 12.39 -39.13 -18.20
C GLN A 675 12.20 -39.50 -16.74
N LYS A 676 10.91 -39.54 -16.30
CA LYS A 676 10.48 -40.02 -14.99
C LYS A 676 9.31 -40.98 -15.11
N ILE A 677 9.47 -42.12 -14.49
CA ILE A 677 8.37 -43.09 -14.32
C ILE A 677 7.95 -43.13 -12.85
N GLY A 678 6.66 -43.18 -12.63
CA GLY A 678 6.10 -43.28 -11.29
C GLY A 678 4.75 -44.02 -11.30
N LYS A 679 4.16 -44.13 -10.11
CA LYS A 679 2.87 -44.83 -9.93
C LYS A 679 1.95 -44.06 -9.00
N PHE A 680 0.67 -44.18 -9.18
CA PHE A 680 -0.37 -43.67 -8.29
C PHE A 680 -1.56 -44.65 -8.21
N ALA A 681 -2.36 -44.48 -7.17
CA ALA A 681 -3.53 -45.32 -6.94
C ALA A 681 -4.82 -44.48 -6.95
N VAL A 682 -5.88 -45.04 -7.49
CA VAL A 682 -7.24 -44.49 -7.49
C VAL A 682 -8.15 -45.42 -6.73
N ILE A 683 -8.84 -44.92 -5.73
CA ILE A 683 -9.85 -45.61 -4.90
C ILE A 683 -11.14 -44.80 -5.10
N LYS A 684 -12.16 -45.46 -5.67
CA LYS A 684 -13.48 -44.85 -5.90
C LYS A 684 -14.48 -45.30 -4.85
#